data_f5d9fc01f982a8753d9bedb775bf5ee9
#
_entry.id   f5d9fc01f982a8753d9bedb775bf5ee9
#
_cell.length_a   1.000
_cell.length_b   1.000
_cell.length_c   1.000
_cell.angle_alpha   90.00
_cell.angle_beta   90.00
_cell.angle_gamma   90.00
#
_symmetry.space_group_name_H-M   'P 1'
#
loop_
_entity.id
_entity.type
_entity.pdbx_description
1 polymer ?
#
loop_
_entity_poly.entity_id
_entity_poly.type
_entity_poly.pdbx_seq_one_letter_code
_entity_poly.pdbx_strand_id
1 'polypeptide(L)'
;MNFQKSKSIFIYCLLLIGAVLCFNSCAKDKKEKPNDVIPFFQHWNLILGDGSNIGQAIDYSNEDFFYAMHDENEDWVVFKTPNAGNTHGTSNNTRTELAQLKKWSPKTGGTMNASLKVMNVATTGDARVASTFSVVVGQIHSADGHENEPLKIFYKKFPGHTKGSIFWNYEINTAGDDNSGRWDYSYPIWGYDFSVVGTDANTYPPEPEDGIELGEEFNYNIEVKDGIMTLEFSSDGHETKTFTKNLTTSEYAKRENMPQQVENLFVPIGQDGVEQEDAYKGQGLFFKLGCYNQTNGKDPKVNKVWCSGAETHNGDIQKQYADGNYAEVWFKSANIEISEDAYSNAGYFEANDGLSTKTVYPSEVIPFMDKFKILMGDGTNVDNLVKFENNDFFYTVIDGTRRWVVYKTPNSGVTSKNSSNTRTELHEKREWTPEQGGKLTGTCKVMQVSVSGDARVAASYSVVVGQIHGGEGHENEPLKIFYKKFPGHTKGSVFWNYEINTAGDDNSGRWDYSSAVWGHDMSVVGIEKNDFPAEPKDGIELGEEFSYEVNVYEGIMYLTFISEGHETKTFTKNLIESEYVNRSDIPVQVQNLFMPIGQDGTERSIAYRGELGYFKQGAYNQTNGKSPETNMVWCAGAETYGGDIAKQYENGCYTEVWFREATVGLGTKPSKN
;
A
#
# COMPACT_ATOMS: atom_id res chain seq x y z
N MET A 1 -4.34 74.13 -19.19
CA MET A 1 -5.54 73.31 -19.06
C MET A 1 -5.22 71.92 -19.54
N ASN A 2 -5.33 70.85 -18.73
CA ASN A 2 -4.93 69.44 -18.91
C ASN A 2 -3.60 68.99 -18.32
N PHE A 3 -3.52 69.02 -16.98
CA PHE A 3 -2.49 68.27 -16.24
C PHE A 3 -3.07 67.50 -15.02
N GLN A 4 -4.40 67.30 -14.99
CA GLN A 4 -5.05 66.61 -13.85
C GLN A 4 -5.68 65.26 -14.13
N LYS A 5 -5.61 64.75 -15.39
CA LYS A 5 -6.15 63.41 -15.73
C LYS A 5 -5.13 62.25 -15.74
N SER A 6 -3.82 62.58 -15.62
CA SER A 6 -2.77 61.55 -15.67
C SER A 6 -2.41 60.93 -14.31
N LYS A 7 -2.76 61.59 -13.19
CA LYS A 7 -2.43 61.05 -11.83
C LYS A 7 -3.43 60.02 -11.30
N SER A 8 -4.69 60.03 -11.76
CA SER A 8 -5.69 59.05 -11.30
C SER A 8 -5.55 57.67 -11.91
N ILE A 9 -5.01 57.58 -13.14
CA ILE A 9 -4.78 56.26 -13.81
C ILE A 9 -3.57 55.53 -13.22
N PHE A 10 -2.57 56.29 -12.76
CA PHE A 10 -1.37 55.68 -12.16
C PHE A 10 -1.65 55.13 -10.74
N ILE A 11 -2.59 55.70 -10.00
CA ILE A 11 -2.97 55.20 -8.66
C ILE A 11 -3.86 53.96 -8.77
N TYR A 12 -4.71 53.86 -9.81
CA TYR A 12 -5.52 52.65 -10.05
C TYR A 12 -4.69 51.46 -10.55
N CYS A 13 -3.67 51.71 -11.39
CA CYS A 13 -2.74 50.63 -11.79
C CYS A 13 -1.86 50.12 -10.64
N LEU A 14 -1.45 51.00 -9.71
CA LEU A 14 -0.69 50.61 -8.53
C LEU A 14 -1.54 49.86 -7.49
N LEU A 15 -2.83 50.17 -7.38
CA LEU A 15 -3.77 49.42 -6.52
C LEU A 15 -4.19 48.09 -7.12
N LEU A 16 -4.24 47.93 -8.44
CA LEU A 16 -4.48 46.65 -9.10
C LEU A 16 -3.26 45.72 -9.08
N ILE A 17 -2.05 46.26 -9.18
CA ILE A 17 -0.81 45.48 -9.05
C ILE A 17 -0.59 45.07 -7.58
N GLY A 18 -0.94 45.91 -6.62
CA GLY A 18 -0.93 45.58 -5.19
C GLY A 18 -1.97 44.52 -4.81
N ALA A 19 -3.15 44.51 -5.45
CA ALA A 19 -4.18 43.50 -5.21
C ALA A 19 -3.86 42.14 -5.84
N VAL A 20 -3.14 42.13 -7.00
CA VAL A 20 -2.67 40.86 -7.62
C VAL A 20 -1.47 40.26 -6.87
N LEU A 21 -0.64 41.10 -6.22
CA LEU A 21 0.45 40.62 -5.37
C LEU A 21 0.01 40.17 -3.96
N CYS A 22 -1.20 40.59 -3.49
CA CYS A 22 -1.73 40.14 -2.20
C CYS A 22 -2.60 38.87 -2.30
N PHE A 23 -2.99 38.41 -3.49
CA PHE A 23 -3.71 37.16 -3.66
C PHE A 23 -2.79 35.92 -3.86
N ASN A 24 -1.47 36.12 -3.99
CA ASN A 24 -0.51 35.04 -4.12
C ASN A 24 0.25 34.72 -2.80
N SER A 25 -0.20 35.18 -1.64
CA SER A 25 0.50 34.91 -0.38
C SER A 25 -0.43 34.42 0.74
N CYS A 26 -1.34 33.48 0.43
CA CYS A 26 -2.05 32.70 1.44
C CYS A 26 -2.50 31.32 0.95
N ALA A 27 -1.72 30.67 0.06
CA ALA A 27 -1.58 29.23 0.17
C ALA A 27 -0.48 29.02 1.24
N LYS A 28 -0.84 28.74 2.46
CA LYS A 28 0.07 28.02 3.38
C LYS A 28 0.32 26.71 2.64
N ASP A 29 1.55 26.54 2.14
CA ASP A 29 2.03 25.27 1.68
C ASP A 29 1.74 24.28 2.79
N LYS A 30 0.76 23.40 2.58
CA LYS A 30 0.49 22.28 3.45
C LYS A 30 1.73 21.42 3.27
N LYS A 31 2.66 21.40 4.22
CA LYS A 31 3.81 20.50 4.17
C LYS A 31 3.23 19.10 3.97
N GLU A 32 3.55 18.47 2.88
CA GLU A 32 3.18 17.07 2.64
C GLU A 32 3.82 16.22 3.73
N LYS A 33 3.10 15.23 4.19
CA LYS A 33 3.61 14.28 5.19
C LYS A 33 4.28 13.11 4.47
N PRO A 34 5.22 12.41 5.12
CA PRO A 34 5.86 11.23 4.54
C PRO A 34 4.90 10.19 3.97
N ASN A 35 3.73 9.99 4.61
CA ASN A 35 2.71 9.05 4.12
C ASN A 35 1.91 9.54 2.90
N ASP A 36 2.04 10.81 2.52
CA ASP A 36 1.47 11.32 1.26
C ASP A 36 2.39 10.97 0.07
N VAL A 37 3.69 10.76 0.32
CA VAL A 37 4.70 10.40 -0.69
C VAL A 37 4.86 8.89 -0.80
N ILE A 38 5.12 8.21 0.33
CA ILE A 38 5.24 6.75 0.38
C ILE A 38 4.05 6.21 1.15
N PRO A 39 3.11 5.51 0.48
CA PRO A 39 2.01 4.83 1.16
C PRO A 39 2.52 3.63 1.98
N PHE A 40 1.67 3.08 2.86
CA PHE A 40 1.89 1.84 3.62
C PHE A 40 2.70 1.95 4.91
N PHE A 41 2.88 3.14 5.50
CA PHE A 41 3.56 3.26 6.81
C PHE A 41 2.90 2.50 7.96
N GLN A 42 1.63 2.12 7.83
CA GLN A 42 0.95 1.23 8.77
C GLN A 42 1.52 -0.20 8.81
N HIS A 43 2.28 -0.60 7.80
CA HIS A 43 2.98 -1.89 7.77
C HIS A 43 4.37 -1.82 8.40
N TRP A 44 4.75 -0.65 8.87
CA TRP A 44 6.09 -0.38 9.35
C TRP A 44 6.11 0.19 10.75
N ASN A 45 7.14 -0.19 11.50
CA ASN A 45 7.55 0.46 12.73
C ASN A 45 8.72 1.40 12.43
N LEU A 46 8.61 2.68 12.81
CA LEU A 46 9.65 3.68 12.61
C LEU A 46 10.48 3.85 13.87
N ILE A 47 11.80 3.77 13.73
CA ILE A 47 12.78 4.13 14.76
C ILE A 47 13.56 5.33 14.25
N LEU A 48 13.79 6.33 15.10
CA LEU A 48 14.53 7.56 14.78
C LEU A 48 15.98 7.51 15.26
N GLY A 49 16.81 8.41 14.71
CA GLY A 49 18.22 8.54 15.05
C GLY A 49 18.52 8.94 16.51
N ASP A 50 17.56 9.44 17.24
CA ASP A 50 17.62 9.68 18.69
C ASP A 50 17.19 8.46 19.53
N GLY A 51 16.88 7.35 18.91
CA GLY A 51 16.41 6.11 19.54
C GLY A 51 14.91 6.07 19.83
N SER A 52 14.15 7.10 19.47
CA SER A 52 12.69 7.11 19.63
C SER A 52 12.04 6.06 18.76
N ASN A 53 11.18 5.24 19.36
CA ASN A 53 10.32 4.29 18.64
C ASN A 53 8.93 4.90 18.46
N ILE A 54 8.58 5.23 17.23
CA ILE A 54 7.33 5.91 16.88
C ILE A 54 6.18 4.92 16.67
N GLY A 55 6.50 3.64 16.46
CA GLY A 55 5.52 2.68 16.01
C GLY A 55 5.14 2.94 14.53
N GLN A 56 3.86 2.82 14.21
CA GLN A 56 3.37 3.13 12.87
C GLN A 56 3.47 4.64 12.60
N ALA A 57 4.22 5.02 11.58
CA ALA A 57 4.52 6.43 11.25
C ALA A 57 3.39 7.13 10.47
N ILE A 58 2.14 6.74 10.70
CA ILE A 58 0.96 7.35 10.06
C ILE A 58 0.84 8.80 10.52
N ASP A 59 0.78 9.71 9.56
CA ASP A 59 0.70 11.16 9.79
C ASP A 59 1.85 11.76 10.63
N TYR A 60 2.93 11.01 10.80
CA TYR A 60 4.10 11.44 11.55
C TYR A 60 5.11 12.14 10.67
N SER A 61 5.73 13.18 11.20
CA SER A 61 6.86 13.90 10.59
C SER A 61 7.74 14.48 11.70
N ASN A 62 9.04 14.47 11.50
CA ASN A 62 10.03 15.04 12.39
C ASN A 62 11.12 15.73 11.57
N GLU A 63 11.30 17.04 11.72
CA GLU A 63 12.20 17.87 10.89
C GLU A 63 13.68 17.51 11.03
N ASP A 64 14.09 16.86 12.13
CA ASP A 64 15.47 16.43 12.33
C ASP A 64 15.79 15.06 11.74
N PHE A 65 14.79 14.17 11.56
CA PHE A 65 15.03 12.77 11.23
C PHE A 65 14.19 12.22 10.08
N PHE A 66 12.90 12.60 9.99
CA PHE A 66 11.95 11.94 9.09
C PHE A 66 10.86 12.91 8.64
N TYR A 67 10.92 13.35 7.40
CA TYR A 67 9.98 14.34 6.85
C TYR A 67 9.82 14.21 5.34
N ALA A 68 8.74 14.79 4.81
CA ALA A 68 8.57 14.93 3.36
C ALA A 68 9.15 16.26 2.88
N MET A 69 9.67 16.26 1.66
CA MET A 69 10.11 17.48 0.98
C MET A 69 9.88 17.39 -0.53
N HIS A 70 9.75 18.54 -1.15
CA HIS A 70 9.63 18.69 -2.60
C HIS A 70 10.95 19.22 -3.19
N ASP A 71 11.45 18.55 -4.21
CA ASP A 71 12.69 18.88 -4.89
C ASP A 71 12.52 18.71 -6.42
N GLU A 72 12.73 19.77 -7.19
CA GLU A 72 12.72 19.77 -8.67
C GLU A 72 11.45 19.19 -9.36
N ASN A 73 10.30 19.23 -8.75
CA ASN A 73 9.00 18.66 -9.18
C ASN A 73 8.74 17.21 -8.72
N GLU A 74 9.53 16.71 -7.80
CA GLU A 74 9.35 15.39 -7.20
C GLU A 74 9.24 15.47 -5.68
N ASP A 75 8.44 14.58 -5.12
CA ASP A 75 8.24 14.47 -3.69
C ASP A 75 9.08 13.34 -3.11
N TRP A 76 9.75 13.63 -2.01
CA TRP A 76 10.69 12.74 -1.36
C TRP A 76 10.37 12.58 0.12
N VAL A 77 10.62 11.40 0.65
CA VAL A 77 10.69 11.17 2.11
C VAL A 77 12.15 11.13 2.52
N VAL A 78 12.51 12.04 3.40
CA VAL A 78 13.86 12.17 3.95
C VAL A 78 14.00 11.32 5.21
N PHE A 79 15.05 10.50 5.23
CA PHE A 79 15.53 9.78 6.39
C PHE A 79 16.94 10.30 6.73
N LYS A 80 17.12 10.83 7.93
CA LYS A 80 18.36 11.47 8.36
C LYS A 80 18.81 10.92 9.72
N THR A 81 20.11 10.64 9.86
CA THR A 81 20.62 9.90 11.01
C THR A 81 22.02 10.38 11.41
N PRO A 82 22.25 10.87 12.66
CA PRO A 82 23.56 11.31 13.14
C PRO A 82 24.54 10.13 13.31
N ASN A 83 25.84 10.39 13.44
CA ASN A 83 26.85 9.37 13.79
C ASN A 83 26.70 8.83 15.21
N ALA A 84 26.14 9.61 16.12
CA ALA A 84 25.83 9.20 17.48
C ALA A 84 24.50 9.76 17.92
N GLY A 85 23.72 8.92 18.58
CA GLY A 85 22.44 9.17 19.21
C GLY A 85 22.15 8.00 20.15
N ASN A 86 20.89 7.77 20.48
CA ASN A 86 20.51 6.57 21.18
C ASN A 86 20.37 5.42 20.18
N THR A 87 20.96 4.30 20.50
CA THR A 87 20.86 3.08 19.69
C THR A 87 19.80 2.12 20.25
N HIS A 88 19.22 1.30 19.40
CA HIS A 88 18.21 0.33 19.81
C HIS A 88 18.85 -1.06 20.04
N GLY A 89 18.50 -1.71 21.15
CA GLY A 89 19.01 -3.06 21.48
C GLY A 89 20.51 -3.10 21.62
N THR A 90 21.15 -4.09 21.01
CA THR A 90 22.60 -4.35 21.02
C THR A 90 23.36 -3.55 19.95
N SER A 91 22.64 -2.78 19.10
CA SER A 91 23.25 -2.07 17.98
C SER A 91 24.22 -0.97 18.42
N ASN A 92 25.32 -0.85 17.70
CA ASN A 92 26.30 0.23 17.86
C ASN A 92 26.00 1.45 17.02
N ASN A 93 25.09 1.34 16.11
CA ASN A 93 24.81 2.31 15.05
C ASN A 93 23.41 2.91 15.19
N THR A 94 23.33 4.20 14.93
CA THR A 94 22.06 4.94 14.91
C THR A 94 21.30 4.70 13.60
N ARG A 95 19.99 4.83 13.67
CA ARG A 95 19.13 4.62 12.51
C ARG A 95 17.88 5.47 12.53
N THR A 96 17.50 5.97 11.39
CA THR A 96 16.14 6.41 11.08
C THR A 96 15.62 5.44 10.04
N GLU A 97 14.85 4.46 10.48
CA GLU A 97 14.59 3.28 9.69
C GLU A 97 13.19 2.71 9.95
N LEU A 98 12.55 2.28 8.88
CA LEU A 98 11.32 1.52 8.89
C LEU A 98 11.63 0.03 8.99
N ALA A 99 10.98 -0.66 9.92
CA ALA A 99 11.03 -2.12 10.06
C ALA A 99 9.63 -2.69 9.82
N GLN A 100 9.51 -3.64 8.89
CA GLN A 100 8.24 -4.28 8.57
C GLN A 100 7.65 -4.99 9.78
N LEU A 101 6.36 -4.78 10.05
CA LEU A 101 5.66 -5.38 11.19
C LEU A 101 5.37 -6.87 10.98
N LYS A 102 4.98 -7.25 9.76
CA LYS A 102 4.73 -8.65 9.41
C LYS A 102 6.04 -9.34 9.01
N LYS A 103 6.18 -10.55 9.48
CA LYS A 103 7.30 -11.43 9.17
C LYS A 103 6.84 -12.50 8.17
N TRP A 104 7.78 -13.02 7.39
CA TRP A 104 7.55 -14.05 6.39
C TRP A 104 8.72 -15.05 6.40
N SER A 105 8.51 -16.26 5.93
CA SER A 105 9.57 -17.26 5.80
C SER A 105 10.23 -17.17 4.42
N PRO A 106 11.48 -17.62 4.24
CA PRO A 106 12.11 -17.68 2.92
C PRO A 106 11.27 -18.43 1.88
N LYS A 107 10.51 -19.44 2.32
CA LYS A 107 9.66 -20.23 1.43
C LYS A 107 8.46 -19.43 0.92
N THR A 108 7.82 -18.67 1.80
CA THR A 108 6.67 -17.84 1.44
C THR A 108 7.10 -16.57 0.70
N GLY A 109 8.22 -15.99 1.09
CA GLY A 109 8.83 -14.87 0.41
C GLY A 109 8.07 -13.56 0.53
N GLY A 110 8.47 -12.61 -0.31
CA GLY A 110 7.92 -11.26 -0.41
C GLY A 110 8.78 -10.41 -1.33
N THR A 111 8.29 -9.23 -1.69
CA THR A 111 9.02 -8.26 -2.48
C THR A 111 9.16 -6.94 -1.74
N MET A 112 10.27 -6.25 -1.95
CA MET A 112 10.47 -4.87 -1.57
C MET A 112 11.18 -4.15 -2.71
N ASN A 113 10.60 -3.07 -3.18
CA ASN A 113 11.24 -2.21 -4.18
C ASN A 113 11.28 -0.77 -3.70
N ALA A 114 12.29 -0.02 -4.12
CA ALA A 114 12.42 1.38 -3.82
C ALA A 114 13.19 2.13 -4.91
N SER A 115 12.85 3.42 -5.04
CA SER A 115 13.59 4.43 -5.78
C SER A 115 14.09 5.47 -4.79
N LEU A 116 15.40 5.73 -4.79
CA LEU A 116 16.05 6.53 -3.77
C LEU A 116 17.32 7.21 -4.27
N LYS A 117 17.77 8.19 -3.49
CA LYS A 117 19.11 8.80 -3.63
C LYS A 117 19.75 8.97 -2.25
N VAL A 118 21.07 8.82 -2.17
CA VAL A 118 21.83 9.11 -0.95
C VAL A 118 22.36 10.53 -1.05
N MET A 119 22.02 11.37 -0.09
CA MET A 119 22.36 12.78 -0.09
C MET A 119 23.60 13.10 0.74
N ASN A 120 23.86 12.31 1.78
CA ASN A 120 25.04 12.45 2.62
C ASN A 120 25.46 11.13 3.25
N VAL A 121 26.75 10.93 3.43
CA VAL A 121 27.37 9.97 4.35
C VAL A 121 28.41 10.71 5.18
N ALA A 122 28.70 10.19 6.37
CA ALA A 122 29.62 10.84 7.31
C ALA A 122 30.97 11.18 6.68
N THR A 123 31.52 12.35 7.02
CA THR A 123 32.78 12.87 6.47
C THR A 123 34.00 12.58 7.36
N THR A 124 33.78 12.09 8.59
CA THR A 124 34.83 11.74 9.55
C THR A 124 34.80 10.26 9.89
N GLY A 125 35.94 9.70 10.25
CA GLY A 125 36.09 8.31 10.64
C GLY A 125 37.42 7.70 10.15
N ASP A 126 37.70 6.47 10.56
CA ASP A 126 38.92 5.75 10.17
C ASP A 126 38.70 5.00 8.85
N ALA A 127 39.46 5.36 7.82
CA ALA A 127 39.33 4.76 6.50
C ALA A 127 39.66 3.27 6.44
N ARG A 128 40.38 2.75 7.41
CA ARG A 128 40.70 1.28 7.53
C ARG A 128 39.54 0.45 8.01
N VAL A 129 38.46 1.09 8.49
CA VAL A 129 37.25 0.42 8.99
C VAL A 129 36.27 0.19 7.87
N ALA A 130 35.83 -1.04 7.67
CA ALA A 130 35.00 -1.40 6.53
C ALA A 130 33.64 -0.67 6.50
N SER A 131 33.00 -0.48 7.65
CA SER A 131 31.71 0.20 7.76
C SER A 131 31.77 1.73 7.72
N THR A 132 32.96 2.35 7.84
CA THR A 132 33.11 3.80 7.86
C THR A 132 32.70 4.41 6.53
N PHE A 133 32.09 5.60 6.56
CA PHE A 133 31.60 6.36 5.41
C PHE A 133 30.47 5.66 4.64
N SER A 134 29.68 4.81 5.31
CA SER A 134 28.61 4.07 4.68
C SER A 134 27.28 4.16 5.42
N VAL A 135 26.21 3.91 4.65
CA VAL A 135 24.84 3.82 5.11
C VAL A 135 24.17 2.60 4.50
N VAL A 136 23.34 1.90 5.27
CA VAL A 136 22.45 0.85 4.77
C VAL A 136 21.11 1.48 4.42
N VAL A 137 20.62 1.20 3.21
CA VAL A 137 19.41 1.78 2.64
C VAL A 137 18.25 0.79 2.47
N GLY A 138 18.54 -0.49 2.58
CA GLY A 138 17.55 -1.56 2.52
C GLY A 138 18.12 -2.86 3.08
N GLN A 139 17.28 -3.68 3.71
CA GLN A 139 17.73 -4.95 4.28
C GLN A 139 16.59 -5.96 4.44
N ILE A 140 16.98 -7.23 4.50
CA ILE A 140 16.19 -8.31 5.07
C ILE A 140 16.82 -8.65 6.42
N HIS A 141 16.04 -8.74 7.47
CA HIS A 141 16.47 -9.03 8.83
C HIS A 141 15.77 -10.29 9.35
N SER A 142 16.52 -11.16 10.06
CA SER A 142 15.91 -12.27 10.78
C SER A 142 15.22 -11.79 12.06
N ALA A 143 14.09 -12.39 12.35
CA ALA A 143 13.33 -12.16 13.57
C ALA A 143 13.68 -13.15 14.70
N ASP A 144 14.37 -14.20 14.35
CA ASP A 144 14.78 -15.25 15.27
C ASP A 144 16.18 -14.95 15.82
N GLY A 145 16.41 -15.19 17.08
CA GLY A 145 17.47 -14.76 17.99
C GLY A 145 18.95 -14.73 17.57
N HIS A 146 19.28 -14.78 16.27
CA HIS A 146 20.65 -14.71 15.77
C HIS A 146 21.06 -13.31 15.28
N GLU A 147 20.11 -12.35 15.25
CA GLU A 147 20.32 -10.98 14.75
C GLU A 147 21.00 -10.93 13.36
N ASN A 148 20.71 -11.91 12.50
CA ASN A 148 21.31 -12.01 11.18
C ASN A 148 20.57 -11.16 10.15
N GLU A 149 21.31 -10.65 9.20
CA GLU A 149 20.76 -9.92 8.06
C GLU A 149 21.10 -10.66 6.75
N PRO A 150 20.16 -11.46 6.22
CA PRO A 150 20.32 -12.11 4.91
C PRO A 150 20.65 -11.12 3.79
N LEU A 151 20.30 -9.87 3.97
CA LEU A 151 20.59 -8.81 3.02
C LEU A 151 20.80 -7.48 3.73
N LYS A 152 21.89 -6.80 3.39
CA LYS A 152 22.11 -5.37 3.61
C LYS A 152 22.54 -4.72 2.29
N ILE A 153 21.91 -3.65 1.86
CA ILE A 153 22.28 -2.83 0.71
C ILE A 153 22.95 -1.59 1.23
N PHE A 154 24.20 -1.38 0.85
CA PHE A 154 25.05 -0.29 1.31
C PHE A 154 25.31 0.73 0.19
N TYR A 155 25.41 1.98 0.60
CA TYR A 155 26.13 3.03 -0.13
C TYR A 155 27.34 3.46 0.70
N LYS A 156 28.51 3.56 0.09
CA LYS A 156 29.76 3.97 0.74
C LYS A 156 30.52 4.97 -0.11
N LYS A 157 30.93 6.10 0.47
CA LYS A 157 31.70 7.12 -0.26
C LYS A 157 32.78 7.72 0.65
N PHE A 158 34.04 7.58 0.23
CA PHE A 158 35.15 8.17 0.97
C PHE A 158 35.17 9.70 0.82
N PRO A 159 35.64 10.44 1.86
CA PRO A 159 35.80 11.88 1.79
C PRO A 159 36.67 12.29 0.61
N GLY A 160 36.26 13.33 -0.10
CA GLY A 160 36.97 13.84 -1.28
C GLY A 160 36.64 13.14 -2.61
N HIS A 161 35.98 11.99 -2.59
CA HIS A 161 35.44 11.36 -3.79
C HIS A 161 34.18 12.07 -4.26
N THR A 162 33.95 12.10 -5.56
CA THR A 162 32.66 12.49 -6.17
C THR A 162 31.70 11.31 -6.13
N LYS A 163 32.19 10.13 -6.51
CA LYS A 163 31.42 8.89 -6.59
C LYS A 163 31.60 8.01 -5.35
N GLY A 164 30.52 7.37 -4.94
CA GLY A 164 30.50 6.30 -3.97
C GLY A 164 30.26 4.93 -4.62
N SER A 165 30.26 3.89 -3.82
CA SER A 165 30.02 2.51 -4.25
C SER A 165 28.72 2.00 -3.68
N ILE A 166 27.97 1.22 -4.47
CA ILE A 166 26.82 0.45 -4.01
C ILE A 166 27.20 -1.02 -4.03
N PHE A 167 26.94 -1.70 -2.93
CA PHE A 167 27.20 -3.13 -2.76
C PHE A 167 26.17 -3.73 -1.81
N TRP A 168 26.07 -5.05 -1.80
CA TRP A 168 25.22 -5.77 -0.85
C TRP A 168 25.99 -6.85 -0.12
N ASN A 169 25.61 -7.09 1.13
CA ASN A 169 26.16 -8.16 1.94
C ASN A 169 25.11 -9.22 2.21
N TYR A 170 25.57 -10.46 2.23
CA TYR A 170 24.86 -11.63 2.75
C TYR A 170 25.56 -12.11 4.01
N GLU A 171 24.81 -12.25 5.08
CA GLU A 171 25.31 -12.69 6.38
C GLU A 171 24.66 -14.00 6.77
N ILE A 172 25.44 -14.93 7.27
CA ILE A 172 24.96 -16.11 7.99
C ILE A 172 25.70 -16.21 9.32
N ASN A 173 25.03 -16.72 10.33
CA ASN A 173 25.59 -16.90 11.66
C ASN A 173 25.11 -18.24 12.25
N THR A 174 25.94 -18.89 13.03
CA THR A 174 25.52 -20.06 13.81
C THR A 174 24.64 -19.64 14.98
N ALA A 175 23.92 -20.60 15.55
CA ALA A 175 23.06 -20.36 16.69
C ALA A 175 23.86 -19.79 17.88
N GLY A 176 23.44 -18.61 18.36
CA GLY A 176 24.03 -17.88 19.48
C GLY A 176 24.43 -16.46 19.08
N ASP A 177 24.39 -15.54 20.04
CA ASP A 177 24.61 -14.10 19.81
C ASP A 177 26.08 -13.67 19.94
N ASP A 178 27.01 -14.58 19.98
CA ASP A 178 28.43 -14.30 20.19
C ASP A 178 29.20 -14.01 18.88
N ASN A 179 28.53 -14.11 17.74
CA ASN A 179 29.10 -13.95 16.39
C ASN A 179 30.25 -14.92 16.07
N SER A 180 30.45 -15.97 16.85
CA SER A 180 31.57 -16.93 16.67
C SER A 180 31.46 -17.70 15.34
N GLY A 181 30.23 -17.95 14.90
CA GLY A 181 29.90 -18.61 13.63
C GLY A 181 29.48 -17.69 12.52
N ARG A 182 29.74 -16.39 12.67
CA ARG A 182 29.35 -15.40 11.67
C ARG A 182 30.22 -15.48 10.41
N TRP A 183 29.57 -15.40 9.27
CA TRP A 183 30.17 -15.35 7.95
C TRP A 183 29.47 -14.33 7.07
N ASP A 184 30.22 -13.32 6.58
CA ASP A 184 29.72 -12.26 5.73
C ASP A 184 30.31 -12.38 4.33
N TYR A 185 29.44 -12.26 3.31
CA TYR A 185 29.82 -12.14 1.90
C TYR A 185 29.45 -10.75 1.38
N SER A 186 30.32 -10.13 0.60
CA SER A 186 30.08 -8.83 0.01
C SER A 186 30.18 -8.87 -1.51
N TYR A 187 29.24 -8.23 -2.19
CA TYR A 187 29.14 -8.23 -3.65
C TYR A 187 29.00 -6.79 -4.16
N PRO A 188 29.93 -6.30 -5.00
CA PRO A 188 29.80 -4.98 -5.60
C PRO A 188 28.65 -4.96 -6.61
N ILE A 189 27.90 -3.85 -6.64
CA ILE A 189 26.91 -3.54 -7.67
C ILE A 189 27.53 -2.54 -8.62
N TRP A 190 27.86 -1.35 -8.11
CA TRP A 190 28.65 -0.35 -8.80
C TRP A 190 29.75 0.16 -7.87
N GLY A 191 30.99 0.16 -8.35
CA GLY A 191 32.16 0.50 -7.57
C GLY A 191 32.73 -0.68 -6.80
N TYR A 192 33.03 -0.49 -5.54
CA TYR A 192 33.72 -1.43 -4.66
C TYR A 192 32.76 -2.21 -3.77
N ASP A 193 33.21 -3.34 -3.27
CA ASP A 193 32.56 -4.07 -2.20
C ASP A 193 32.96 -3.54 -0.81
N PHE A 194 32.40 -4.14 0.21
CA PHE A 194 32.64 -3.78 1.61
C PHE A 194 34.11 -3.94 2.07
N SER A 195 34.90 -4.79 1.42
CA SER A 195 36.28 -5.10 1.78
C SER A 195 37.27 -4.00 1.40
N VAL A 196 36.90 -3.09 0.50
CA VAL A 196 37.79 -2.02 0.06
C VAL A 196 37.86 -0.94 1.12
N VAL A 197 39.09 -0.76 1.67
CA VAL A 197 39.39 0.18 2.77
C VAL A 197 40.66 0.95 2.50
N GLY A 198 40.87 1.99 3.28
CA GLY A 198 42.11 2.78 3.21
C GLY A 198 43.31 2.04 3.81
N THR A 199 44.51 2.43 3.42
CA THR A 199 45.77 1.91 3.96
C THR A 199 46.09 2.47 5.34
N ASP A 200 45.68 3.71 5.60
CA ASP A 200 45.78 4.42 6.87
C ASP A 200 44.46 5.11 7.22
N ALA A 201 44.32 5.61 8.43
CA ALA A 201 43.10 6.25 8.90
C ALA A 201 42.57 7.38 7.98
N ASN A 202 43.46 8.09 7.30
CA ASN A 202 43.12 9.21 6.43
C ASN A 202 43.62 9.02 4.96
N THR A 203 43.97 7.80 4.59
CA THR A 203 44.41 7.48 3.22
C THR A 203 43.32 6.65 2.56
N TYR A 204 42.67 7.26 1.56
CA TYR A 204 41.50 6.66 0.88
C TYR A 204 41.94 5.87 -0.35
N PRO A 205 41.21 4.79 -0.71
CA PRO A 205 41.41 4.11 -1.98
C PRO A 205 41.14 5.07 -3.16
N PRO A 206 41.57 4.74 -4.40
CA PRO A 206 41.15 5.51 -5.58
C PRO A 206 39.62 5.59 -5.68
N GLU A 207 39.11 6.65 -6.32
CA GLU A 207 37.70 6.79 -6.62
C GLU A 207 37.22 5.67 -7.56
N PRO A 208 36.03 5.05 -7.34
CA PRO A 208 35.50 4.02 -8.24
C PRO A 208 35.13 4.63 -9.61
N GLU A 209 35.48 3.94 -10.70
CA GLU A 209 35.22 4.45 -12.07
C GLU A 209 33.70 4.41 -12.38
N ASP A 210 32.99 3.35 -11.94
CA ASP A 210 31.57 3.08 -12.20
C ASP A 210 30.68 3.33 -10.97
N GLY A 211 31.14 4.15 -10.02
CA GLY A 211 30.37 4.46 -8.81
C GLY A 211 29.23 5.45 -9.04
N ILE A 212 28.36 5.56 -8.06
CA ILE A 212 27.16 6.43 -7.99
C ILE A 212 27.50 7.71 -7.23
N GLU A 213 27.09 8.88 -7.72
CA GLU A 213 27.30 10.16 -7.05
C GLU A 213 26.28 10.37 -5.90
N LEU A 214 26.60 11.27 -4.95
CA LEU A 214 25.59 11.75 -4.02
C LEU A 214 24.52 12.54 -4.77
N GLY A 215 23.25 12.26 -4.48
CA GLY A 215 22.10 12.84 -5.17
C GLY A 215 21.70 12.13 -6.46
N GLU A 216 22.48 11.19 -6.95
CA GLU A 216 22.13 10.36 -8.10
C GLU A 216 21.09 9.30 -7.68
N GLU A 217 20.02 9.17 -8.47
CA GLU A 217 18.91 8.26 -8.20
C GLU A 217 19.26 6.84 -8.65
N PHE A 218 18.93 5.87 -7.82
CA PHE A 218 18.98 4.45 -8.17
C PHE A 218 17.79 3.69 -7.60
N ASN A 219 17.53 2.53 -8.17
CA ASN A 219 16.44 1.66 -7.79
C ASN A 219 16.97 0.31 -7.36
N TYR A 220 16.26 -0.31 -6.41
CA TYR A 220 16.42 -1.73 -6.14
C TYR A 220 15.08 -2.44 -6.12
N ASN A 221 15.09 -3.68 -6.58
CA ASN A 221 13.99 -4.63 -6.42
C ASN A 221 14.53 -5.89 -5.74
N ILE A 222 13.90 -6.26 -4.64
CA ILE A 222 14.20 -7.47 -3.87
C ILE A 222 12.98 -8.36 -3.98
N GLU A 223 13.15 -9.55 -4.55
CA GLU A 223 12.13 -10.60 -4.56
C GLU A 223 12.67 -11.83 -3.84
N VAL A 224 11.91 -12.35 -2.89
CA VAL A 224 12.16 -13.67 -2.30
C VAL A 224 10.99 -14.57 -2.66
N LYS A 225 11.28 -15.70 -3.25
CA LYS A 225 10.26 -16.69 -3.65
C LYS A 225 10.84 -18.10 -3.56
N ASP A 226 10.11 -19.01 -2.92
CA ASP A 226 10.53 -20.41 -2.75
C ASP A 226 11.95 -20.58 -2.20
N GLY A 227 12.35 -19.68 -1.29
CA GLY A 227 13.67 -19.67 -0.68
C GLY A 227 14.77 -19.02 -1.50
N ILE A 228 14.48 -18.55 -2.70
CA ILE A 228 15.45 -17.86 -3.58
C ILE A 228 15.23 -16.35 -3.49
N MET A 229 16.26 -15.63 -3.09
CA MET A 229 16.31 -14.17 -3.17
C MET A 229 16.86 -13.75 -4.53
N THR A 230 16.15 -12.89 -5.22
CA THR A 230 16.57 -12.21 -6.45
C THR A 230 16.67 -10.72 -6.19
N LEU A 231 17.78 -10.12 -6.55
CA LEU A 231 18.06 -8.69 -6.42
C LEU A 231 18.25 -8.10 -7.81
N GLU A 232 17.62 -6.98 -8.08
CA GLU A 232 17.85 -6.19 -9.29
C GLU A 232 18.14 -4.74 -8.90
N PHE A 233 19.18 -4.16 -9.48
CA PHE A 233 19.61 -2.78 -9.27
C PHE A 233 19.69 -2.05 -10.61
N SER A 234 19.11 -0.86 -10.68
CA SER A 234 19.16 -0.01 -11.87
C SER A 234 19.39 1.46 -11.52
N SER A 235 20.12 2.17 -12.33
CA SER A 235 20.30 3.61 -12.30
C SER A 235 20.56 4.12 -13.74
N ASP A 236 20.16 5.34 -14.02
CA ASP A 236 20.38 5.94 -15.34
C ASP A 236 21.87 6.05 -15.63
N GLY A 237 22.29 5.57 -16.80
CA GLY A 237 23.71 5.59 -17.20
C GLY A 237 24.54 4.42 -16.68
N HIS A 238 23.99 3.57 -15.82
CA HIS A 238 24.66 2.39 -15.27
C HIS A 238 24.08 1.10 -15.82
N GLU A 239 24.90 0.05 -15.86
CA GLU A 239 24.44 -1.28 -16.24
C GLU A 239 23.53 -1.86 -15.14
N THR A 240 22.33 -2.32 -15.51
CA THR A 240 21.44 -3.06 -14.59
C THR A 240 22.14 -4.33 -14.08
N LYS A 241 22.14 -4.54 -12.77
CA LYS A 241 22.78 -5.69 -12.13
C LYS A 241 21.72 -6.57 -11.47
N THR A 242 21.84 -7.87 -11.67
CA THR A 242 20.96 -8.87 -11.05
C THR A 242 21.78 -9.92 -10.32
N PHE A 243 21.30 -10.30 -9.12
CA PHE A 243 21.92 -11.32 -8.29
C PHE A 243 20.87 -12.30 -7.79
N THR A 244 21.29 -13.53 -7.52
CA THR A 244 20.42 -14.53 -6.89
C THR A 244 21.14 -15.21 -5.72
N LYS A 245 20.39 -15.49 -4.66
CA LYS A 245 20.92 -16.21 -3.47
C LYS A 245 19.88 -17.15 -2.91
N ASN A 246 20.28 -18.39 -2.66
CA ASN A 246 19.45 -19.32 -1.91
C ASN A 246 19.53 -18.98 -0.40
N LEU A 247 18.40 -18.67 0.23
CA LEU A 247 18.29 -18.34 1.64
C LEU A 247 18.07 -19.58 2.52
N THR A 248 17.72 -20.71 1.93
CA THR A 248 17.38 -21.94 2.67
C THR A 248 18.53 -22.91 2.80
N THR A 249 19.58 -22.72 2.01
CA THR A 249 20.80 -23.55 2.03
C THR A 249 22.02 -22.63 2.06
N SER A 250 22.91 -22.79 3.02
CA SER A 250 24.13 -22.00 3.06
C SER A 250 25.14 -22.48 2.03
N GLU A 251 25.80 -21.51 1.39
CA GLU A 251 26.98 -21.72 0.57
C GLU A 251 28.17 -21.19 1.35
N TYR A 252 28.84 -22.10 2.05
CA TYR A 252 30.00 -21.77 2.85
C TYR A 252 31.26 -21.69 1.98
N ALA A 253 31.90 -20.50 1.93
CA ALA A 253 33.22 -20.36 1.31
C ALA A 253 34.31 -20.69 2.32
N LYS A 254 35.16 -21.67 2.03
CA LYS A 254 36.31 -22.00 2.86
C LYS A 254 37.26 -20.80 2.96
N ARG A 255 37.83 -20.58 4.14
CA ARG A 255 38.76 -19.46 4.38
C ARG A 255 39.95 -19.42 3.42
N GLU A 256 40.45 -20.57 3.02
CA GLU A 256 41.53 -20.69 2.02
C GLU A 256 41.21 -20.15 0.63
N ASN A 257 39.93 -20.01 0.31
CA ASN A 257 39.46 -19.52 -0.95
C ASN A 257 39.01 -18.04 -0.89
N MET A 258 39.07 -17.41 0.28
CA MET A 258 38.71 -16.01 0.45
C MET A 258 39.86 -15.11 0.00
N PRO A 259 39.59 -14.03 -0.72
CA PRO A 259 40.58 -13.00 -0.95
C PRO A 259 41.14 -12.46 0.37
N GLN A 260 42.44 -12.26 0.46
CA GLN A 260 43.11 -11.82 1.67
C GLN A 260 42.50 -10.52 2.27
N GLN A 261 42.04 -9.61 1.41
CA GLN A 261 41.40 -8.38 1.86
C GLN A 261 40.10 -8.66 2.62
N VAL A 262 39.27 -9.59 2.13
CA VAL A 262 38.03 -9.99 2.78
C VAL A 262 38.35 -10.76 4.06
N GLU A 263 39.28 -11.68 4.02
CA GLU A 263 39.71 -12.46 5.20
C GLU A 263 40.18 -11.55 6.33
N ASN A 264 41.01 -10.54 6.02
CA ASN A 264 41.53 -9.63 7.03
C ASN A 264 40.46 -8.73 7.67
N LEU A 265 39.33 -8.50 6.99
CA LEU A 265 38.25 -7.67 7.49
C LEU A 265 37.17 -8.46 8.25
N PHE A 266 36.82 -9.64 7.78
CA PHE A 266 35.69 -10.41 8.30
C PHE A 266 36.10 -11.52 9.29
N VAL A 267 37.22 -12.19 9.06
CA VAL A 267 37.71 -13.26 9.94
C VAL A 267 37.89 -12.84 11.40
N PRO A 268 38.32 -11.61 11.76
CA PRO A 268 38.40 -11.17 13.16
C PRO A 268 37.04 -11.11 13.88
N ILE A 269 35.93 -11.20 13.15
CA ILE A 269 34.61 -11.22 13.74
C ILE A 269 34.12 -12.68 13.82
N GLY A 270 34.86 -13.50 14.60
CA GLY A 270 34.39 -14.81 15.07
C GLY A 270 33.76 -15.72 14.01
N GLN A 271 34.38 -15.91 12.87
CA GLN A 271 33.93 -16.92 11.90
C GLN A 271 34.56 -18.28 12.21
N ASP A 272 33.78 -19.24 12.62
CA ASP A 272 34.25 -20.56 13.00
C ASP A 272 34.48 -21.50 11.81
N GLY A 273 33.99 -21.14 10.63
CA GLY A 273 34.13 -21.98 9.44
C GLY A 273 33.24 -23.19 9.39
N VAL A 274 32.20 -23.24 10.22
CA VAL A 274 31.22 -24.32 10.20
C VAL A 274 30.11 -24.00 9.17
N GLU A 275 29.91 -24.92 8.23
CA GLU A 275 28.84 -24.84 7.25
C GLU A 275 27.48 -25.00 7.91
N GLN A 276 26.54 -24.12 7.59
CA GLN A 276 25.15 -24.27 7.99
C GLN A 276 24.34 -24.86 6.83
N GLU A 277 23.80 -26.05 7.03
CA GLU A 277 23.02 -26.70 5.96
C GLU A 277 21.73 -25.99 5.64
N ASP A 278 21.07 -25.40 6.60
CA ASP A 278 19.72 -24.81 6.49
C ASP A 278 19.67 -23.30 6.76
N ALA A 279 20.69 -22.56 6.48
CA ALA A 279 20.84 -21.09 6.67
C ALA A 279 19.64 -20.36 7.34
N TYR A 280 18.68 -19.88 6.55
CA TYR A 280 17.47 -19.18 7.04
C TYR A 280 16.17 -20.00 6.89
N LYS A 281 16.27 -21.29 6.59
CA LYS A 281 15.11 -22.16 6.43
C LYS A 281 14.27 -22.19 7.70
N GLY A 282 12.98 -21.86 7.55
CA GLY A 282 12.05 -21.83 8.68
C GLY A 282 12.16 -20.61 9.60
N GLN A 283 13.12 -19.71 9.36
CA GLN A 283 13.22 -18.47 10.14
C GLN A 283 12.21 -17.43 9.65
N GLY A 284 11.74 -16.60 10.59
CA GLY A 284 10.94 -15.41 10.25
C GLY A 284 11.84 -14.29 9.76
N LEU A 285 11.55 -13.75 8.59
CA LEU A 285 12.25 -12.63 7.99
C LEU A 285 11.34 -11.42 7.86
N PHE A 286 11.91 -10.23 7.79
CA PHE A 286 11.18 -8.99 7.54
C PHE A 286 12.06 -7.97 6.84
N PHE A 287 11.44 -7.11 6.05
CA PHE A 287 12.13 -6.03 5.36
C PHE A 287 12.37 -4.84 6.26
N LYS A 288 13.47 -4.11 5.99
CA LYS A 288 13.73 -2.79 6.54
C LYS A 288 14.21 -1.85 5.44
N LEU A 289 13.88 -0.58 5.54
CA LEU A 289 14.40 0.47 4.66
C LEU A 289 14.53 1.81 5.40
N GLY A 290 15.41 2.65 4.93
CA GLY A 290 15.62 3.96 5.52
C GLY A 290 17.09 4.38 5.49
N CYS A 291 17.53 4.99 6.59
CA CYS A 291 18.90 5.46 6.79
C CYS A 291 19.50 4.79 8.04
N TYR A 292 20.14 3.66 7.87
CA TYR A 292 20.88 2.99 8.94
C TYR A 292 22.36 3.36 8.83
N ASN A 293 22.77 4.40 9.57
CA ASN A 293 24.13 4.92 9.53
C ASN A 293 25.12 3.88 10.07
N GLN A 294 26.11 3.51 9.27
CA GLN A 294 27.12 2.55 9.66
C GLN A 294 28.37 3.21 10.25
N THR A 295 28.44 4.54 10.19
CA THR A 295 29.54 5.32 10.77
C THR A 295 29.19 5.74 12.18
N ASN A 296 30.05 5.42 13.16
CA ASN A 296 29.84 5.66 14.58
C ASN A 296 31.09 6.17 15.28
N GLY A 297 30.94 6.67 16.51
CA GLY A 297 32.05 7.19 17.31
C GLY A 297 32.87 6.15 18.10
N LYS A 298 32.60 4.87 17.95
CA LYS A 298 33.31 3.81 18.70
C LYS A 298 34.76 3.61 18.22
N ASP A 299 35.64 3.37 19.16
CA ASP A 299 37.10 3.22 18.90
C ASP A 299 37.38 2.05 17.95
N PRO A 300 38.06 2.29 16.80
CA PRO A 300 38.45 1.25 15.85
C PRO A 300 39.32 0.12 16.46
N LYS A 301 39.95 0.38 17.60
CA LYS A 301 40.71 -0.66 18.31
C LYS A 301 39.82 -1.77 18.85
N VAL A 302 38.54 -1.50 19.08
CA VAL A 302 37.59 -2.50 19.55
C VAL A 302 37.22 -3.47 18.43
N ASN A 303 36.91 -2.92 17.25
CA ASN A 303 36.58 -3.71 16.06
C ASN A 303 36.83 -2.89 14.80
N LYS A 304 37.72 -3.37 13.93
CA LYS A 304 38.11 -2.69 12.68
C LYS A 304 37.10 -2.88 11.53
N VAL A 305 36.05 -3.61 11.75
CA VAL A 305 35.00 -3.74 10.74
C VAL A 305 33.84 -2.79 11.05
N TRP A 306 33.46 -2.63 12.32
CA TRP A 306 32.24 -1.96 12.73
C TRP A 306 32.42 -0.71 13.59
N CYS A 307 33.61 -0.40 14.08
CA CYS A 307 33.85 0.74 14.98
C CYS A 307 34.65 1.81 14.22
N SER A 308 34.02 2.92 13.86
CA SER A 308 34.53 3.91 12.89
C SER A 308 35.42 4.99 13.48
N GLY A 309 35.35 5.25 14.78
CA GLY A 309 36.08 6.37 15.39
C GLY A 309 35.73 7.74 14.85
N ALA A 310 34.49 7.90 14.40
CA ALA A 310 34.02 9.15 13.78
C ALA A 310 33.74 10.24 14.82
N GLU A 311 33.76 11.50 14.38
CA GLU A 311 33.34 12.62 15.22
C GLU A 311 31.85 12.55 15.54
N THR A 312 31.51 12.77 16.79
CA THR A 312 30.13 12.71 17.31
C THR A 312 29.70 13.96 18.06
N HIS A 313 30.61 14.94 18.21
CA HIS A 313 30.36 16.15 18.99
C HIS A 313 29.71 15.89 20.36
N ASN A 314 30.16 14.81 21.04
CA ASN A 314 29.59 14.35 22.31
C ASN A 314 28.06 14.12 22.29
N GLY A 315 27.51 13.72 21.13
CA GLY A 315 26.08 13.45 20.93
C GLY A 315 25.23 14.67 20.55
N ASP A 316 25.84 15.84 20.34
CA ASP A 316 25.14 17.03 19.84
C ASP A 316 24.73 16.82 18.36
N ILE A 317 23.46 16.49 18.15
CA ILE A 317 22.93 16.13 16.82
C ILE A 317 23.03 17.31 15.85
N GLN A 318 22.73 18.54 16.30
CA GLN A 318 22.74 19.71 15.42
C GLN A 318 24.16 20.04 14.94
N LYS A 319 25.17 19.86 15.80
CA LYS A 319 26.57 19.99 15.38
C LYS A 319 27.01 18.88 14.45
N GLN A 320 26.58 17.64 14.70
CA GLN A 320 26.85 16.54 13.76
C GLN A 320 26.31 16.87 12.37
N TYR A 321 25.08 17.40 12.27
CA TYR A 321 24.48 17.81 11.02
C TYR A 321 25.23 18.98 10.37
N ALA A 322 25.61 19.99 11.14
CA ALA A 322 26.36 21.16 10.63
C ALA A 322 27.72 20.78 10.04
N ASP A 323 28.37 19.75 10.58
CA ASP A 323 29.74 19.36 10.21
C ASP A 323 29.78 18.11 9.31
N GLY A 324 28.63 17.65 8.76
CA GLY A 324 28.55 16.52 7.83
C GLY A 324 28.74 15.14 8.49
N ASN A 325 28.58 15.04 9.81
CA ASN A 325 28.74 13.81 10.58
C ASN A 325 27.41 13.05 10.75
N TYR A 326 26.78 12.72 9.63
CA TYR A 326 25.48 12.05 9.56
C TYR A 326 25.33 11.33 8.22
N ALA A 327 24.32 10.49 8.12
CA ALA A 327 23.84 9.95 6.85
C ALA A 327 22.43 10.50 6.52
N GLU A 328 22.14 10.68 5.22
CA GLU A 328 20.85 11.16 4.73
C GLU A 328 20.48 10.45 3.43
N VAL A 329 19.28 9.88 3.41
CA VAL A 329 18.74 9.12 2.28
C VAL A 329 17.33 9.62 1.98
N TRP A 330 17.05 9.86 0.71
CA TRP A 330 15.74 10.30 0.24
C TRP A 330 15.09 9.20 -0.59
N PHE A 331 13.87 8.85 -0.24
CA PHE A 331 13.08 7.87 -0.96
C PHE A 331 11.95 8.57 -1.73
N LYS A 332 11.89 8.34 -3.03
CA LYS A 332 10.82 8.78 -3.93
C LYS A 332 9.65 7.81 -3.92
N SER A 333 9.96 6.54 -3.89
CA SER A 333 8.97 5.48 -3.78
C SER A 333 9.53 4.31 -2.97
N ALA A 334 8.66 3.64 -2.26
CA ALA A 334 8.95 2.35 -1.65
C ALA A 334 7.66 1.53 -1.62
N ASN A 335 7.75 0.25 -1.93
CA ASN A 335 6.62 -0.66 -1.89
C ASN A 335 7.08 -2.01 -1.34
N ILE A 336 6.18 -2.66 -0.61
CA ILE A 336 6.33 -4.05 -0.17
C ILE A 336 5.11 -4.84 -0.62
N GLU A 337 5.39 -6.03 -1.15
CA GLU A 337 4.36 -7.04 -1.39
C GLU A 337 4.84 -8.32 -0.71
N ILE A 338 3.96 -8.96 0.02
CA ILE A 338 4.20 -10.27 0.60
C ILE A 338 3.33 -11.21 -0.21
N SER A 339 3.89 -12.32 -0.70
CA SER A 339 3.12 -13.29 -1.49
C SER A 339 1.89 -13.76 -0.70
N GLU A 340 0.80 -14.06 -1.38
CA GLU A 340 -0.44 -14.54 -0.76
C GLU A 340 -0.20 -15.80 0.08
N ASP A 341 0.73 -16.67 -0.33
CA ASP A 341 1.18 -17.81 0.45
C ASP A 341 1.86 -17.41 1.77
N ALA A 342 2.45 -16.23 1.85
CA ALA A 342 3.00 -15.71 3.10
C ALA A 342 1.91 -15.37 4.11
N TYR A 343 0.76 -14.95 3.64
CA TYR A 343 -0.42 -14.73 4.49
C TYR A 343 -1.10 -16.04 4.89
N SER A 344 -1.08 -17.05 4.02
CA SER A 344 -1.66 -18.37 4.30
C SER A 344 -0.81 -19.24 5.23
N ASN A 345 0.50 -18.99 5.28
CA ASN A 345 1.45 -19.67 6.18
C ASN A 345 1.80 -18.84 7.44
N ALA A 346 1.03 -17.79 7.74
CA ALA A 346 1.12 -17.05 9.01
C ALA A 346 0.91 -17.91 10.28
N GLY A 347 0.57 -19.19 10.11
CA GLY A 347 0.57 -20.19 11.19
C GLY A 347 1.92 -20.36 11.92
N TYR A 348 3.03 -19.83 11.39
CA TYR A 348 4.30 -19.83 12.10
C TYR A 348 4.38 -18.78 13.22
N PHE A 349 3.60 -17.68 13.13
CA PHE A 349 3.56 -16.64 14.16
C PHE A 349 2.34 -16.75 15.08
N GLU A 350 1.30 -17.42 14.66
CA GLU A 350 0.16 -17.71 15.55
C GLU A 350 0.46 -18.83 16.55
N ALA A 351 1.46 -19.67 16.31
CA ALA A 351 1.81 -20.78 17.21
C ALA A 351 2.54 -20.35 18.50
N ASN A 352 3.09 -19.14 18.56
CA ASN A 352 3.70 -18.59 19.79
C ASN A 352 2.86 -17.50 20.47
N ASP A 353 1.98 -16.84 19.75
CA ASP A 353 0.81 -16.22 20.34
C ASP A 353 -0.31 -17.26 20.25
N GLY A 354 -0.43 -18.10 21.24
CA GLY A 354 -1.66 -18.89 21.34
C GLY A 354 -2.82 -17.95 21.02
N LEU A 355 -3.62 -18.22 19.96
CA LEU A 355 -4.69 -17.39 19.45
C LEU A 355 -5.23 -16.53 20.59
N SER A 356 -4.61 -15.37 20.74
CA SER A 356 -5.00 -14.44 21.78
C SER A 356 -6.46 -14.16 21.50
N THR A 357 -7.32 -14.54 22.42
CA THR A 357 -8.71 -14.12 22.46
C THR A 357 -8.82 -12.61 22.58
N LYS A 358 -7.70 -11.89 22.43
CA LYS A 358 -7.67 -10.44 22.41
C LYS A 358 -8.41 -9.96 21.17
N THR A 359 -9.45 -9.20 21.40
CA THR A 359 -10.19 -8.46 20.38
C THR A 359 -9.20 -7.63 19.57
N VAL A 360 -9.15 -7.90 18.27
CA VAL A 360 -8.34 -7.14 17.31
C VAL A 360 -9.29 -6.24 16.56
N TYR A 361 -9.04 -4.95 16.55
CA TYR A 361 -9.91 -4.00 15.85
C TYR A 361 -9.80 -4.15 14.31
N PRO A 362 -10.86 -3.83 13.56
CA PRO A 362 -10.81 -3.79 12.09
C PRO A 362 -9.62 -3.02 11.52
N SER A 363 -9.20 -1.93 12.16
CA SER A 363 -8.04 -1.13 11.77
C SER A 363 -6.68 -1.85 11.96
N GLU A 364 -6.64 -2.94 12.72
CA GLU A 364 -5.45 -3.77 12.90
C GLU A 364 -5.36 -4.89 11.84
N VAL A 365 -6.47 -5.18 11.15
CA VAL A 365 -6.55 -6.16 10.05
C VAL A 365 -6.43 -5.47 8.71
N ILE A 366 -7.21 -4.41 8.49
CA ILE A 366 -7.16 -3.59 7.28
C ILE A 366 -6.56 -2.24 7.67
N PRO A 367 -5.33 -1.96 7.25
CA PRO A 367 -4.76 -0.63 7.37
C PRO A 367 -5.55 0.36 6.47
N PHE A 368 -5.31 1.65 6.59
CA PHE A 368 -6.04 2.75 5.92
C PHE A 368 -7.43 3.11 6.48
N MET A 369 -7.85 2.52 7.58
CA MET A 369 -9.11 2.88 8.23
C MET A 369 -9.19 4.36 8.63
N ASP A 370 -8.06 5.02 8.83
CA ASP A 370 -7.94 6.46 9.05
C ASP A 370 -8.34 7.30 7.83
N LYS A 371 -8.17 6.76 6.62
CA LYS A 371 -8.57 7.40 5.34
C LYS A 371 -10.07 7.29 5.05
N PHE A 372 -10.79 6.53 5.87
CA PHE A 372 -12.21 6.28 5.71
C PHE A 372 -13.02 6.77 6.91
N LYS A 373 -14.27 7.06 6.66
CA LYS A 373 -15.38 7.04 7.62
C LYS A 373 -16.29 5.88 7.29
N ILE A 374 -17.13 5.43 8.21
CA ILE A 374 -18.08 4.34 7.97
C ILE A 374 -19.51 4.80 8.24
N LEU A 375 -20.44 4.34 7.42
CA LEU A 375 -21.87 4.39 7.68
C LEU A 375 -22.37 2.96 7.90
N MET A 376 -23.04 2.70 9.01
CA MET A 376 -23.54 1.37 9.39
C MET A 376 -25.05 1.24 9.17
N GLY A 377 -25.54 -0.01 9.19
CA GLY A 377 -26.94 -0.35 8.88
C GLY A 377 -27.98 0.25 9.82
N ASP A 378 -27.60 0.68 11.01
CA ASP A 378 -28.41 1.42 11.98
C ASP A 378 -28.37 2.94 11.79
N GLY A 379 -27.61 3.44 10.80
CA GLY A 379 -27.41 4.85 10.52
C GLY A 379 -26.27 5.50 11.29
N THR A 380 -25.58 4.76 12.14
CA THR A 380 -24.39 5.28 12.85
C THR A 380 -23.30 5.62 11.85
N ASN A 381 -22.77 6.83 11.95
CA ASN A 381 -21.68 7.34 11.13
C ASN A 381 -20.47 7.62 12.03
N VAL A 382 -19.31 7.05 11.70
CA VAL A 382 -18.08 7.18 12.49
C VAL A 382 -16.94 7.64 11.61
N ASP A 383 -16.33 8.77 11.96
CA ASP A 383 -15.23 9.37 11.20
C ASP A 383 -13.85 8.81 11.58
N ASN A 384 -13.66 8.38 12.83
CA ASN A 384 -12.41 7.79 13.28
C ASN A 384 -12.58 6.30 13.53
N LEU A 385 -12.02 5.50 12.66
CA LEU A 385 -12.10 4.04 12.68
C LEU A 385 -10.89 3.37 13.36
N VAL A 386 -9.93 4.15 13.83
CA VAL A 386 -8.78 3.61 14.59
C VAL A 386 -9.29 3.08 15.93
N LYS A 387 -9.08 1.77 16.16
CA LYS A 387 -9.61 1.07 17.35
C LYS A 387 -11.14 1.16 17.53
N PHE A 388 -11.85 1.21 16.41
CA PHE A 388 -13.31 1.17 16.40
C PHE A 388 -13.81 -0.19 15.92
N GLU A 389 -14.83 -0.71 16.59
CA GLU A 389 -15.61 -1.88 16.17
C GLU A 389 -17.06 -1.75 16.61
N ASN A 390 -17.94 -2.48 15.97
CA ASN A 390 -19.35 -2.62 16.34
C ASN A 390 -19.76 -4.07 16.09
N ASN A 391 -20.12 -4.80 17.15
CA ASN A 391 -20.38 -6.24 17.11
C ASN A 391 -21.55 -6.67 16.22
N ASP A 392 -22.45 -5.76 15.86
CA ASP A 392 -23.61 -6.06 15.03
C ASP A 392 -23.36 -5.80 13.55
N PHE A 393 -22.40 -4.90 13.21
CA PHE A 393 -22.22 -4.40 11.86
C PHE A 393 -20.77 -4.45 11.34
N PHE A 394 -19.77 -4.16 12.20
CA PHE A 394 -18.40 -3.94 11.79
C PHE A 394 -17.41 -4.43 12.85
N TYR A 395 -16.86 -5.60 12.67
CA TYR A 395 -16.04 -6.29 13.65
C TYR A 395 -15.05 -7.25 12.99
N THR A 396 -14.21 -7.91 13.78
CA THR A 396 -13.25 -8.89 13.25
C THR A 396 -13.66 -10.32 13.61
N VAL A 397 -13.33 -11.24 12.71
CA VAL A 397 -13.46 -12.69 12.94
C VAL A 397 -12.18 -13.40 12.53
N ILE A 398 -12.00 -14.59 13.07
CA ILE A 398 -10.96 -15.52 12.65
C ILE A 398 -11.64 -16.65 11.87
N ASP A 399 -11.15 -16.93 10.68
CA ASP A 399 -11.55 -18.06 9.86
C ASP A 399 -10.32 -18.85 9.43
N GLY A 400 -10.17 -20.06 9.96
CA GLY A 400 -8.94 -20.83 9.87
C GLY A 400 -7.78 -20.08 10.54
N THR A 401 -6.78 -19.74 9.76
CA THR A 401 -5.58 -19.00 10.20
C THR A 401 -5.65 -17.52 9.85
N ARG A 402 -6.76 -17.03 9.28
CA ARG A 402 -6.87 -15.67 8.73
C ARG A 402 -7.83 -14.82 9.55
N ARG A 403 -7.48 -13.55 9.74
CA ARG A 403 -8.36 -12.53 10.31
C ARG A 403 -9.07 -11.78 9.20
N TRP A 404 -10.35 -11.53 9.41
CA TRP A 404 -11.23 -10.84 8.49
C TRP A 404 -11.94 -9.70 9.19
N VAL A 405 -12.20 -8.64 8.47
CA VAL A 405 -13.11 -7.58 8.87
C VAL A 405 -14.48 -7.88 8.28
N VAL A 406 -15.46 -8.00 9.14
CA VAL A 406 -16.86 -8.27 8.79
C VAL A 406 -17.59 -6.96 8.56
N TYR A 407 -18.31 -6.89 7.45
CA TYR A 407 -19.30 -5.87 7.15
C TYR A 407 -20.65 -6.57 7.04
N LYS A 408 -21.58 -6.25 7.93
CA LYS A 408 -22.90 -6.89 8.01
C LYS A 408 -24.01 -5.86 7.92
N THR A 409 -25.03 -6.12 7.09
CA THR A 409 -26.03 -5.12 6.74
C THR A 409 -27.41 -5.74 6.59
N PRO A 410 -28.44 -5.32 7.37
CA PRO A 410 -29.81 -5.84 7.27
C PRO A 410 -30.49 -5.37 5.98
N ASN A 411 -31.61 -5.99 5.58
CA ASN A 411 -32.43 -5.57 4.45
C ASN A 411 -33.09 -4.20 4.66
N SER A 412 -33.35 -3.85 5.91
CA SER A 412 -33.86 -2.54 6.30
C SER A 412 -33.26 -2.08 7.62
N GLY A 413 -33.04 -0.79 7.71
CA GLY A 413 -32.46 -0.08 8.84
C GLY A 413 -32.53 1.41 8.55
N VAL A 414 -31.53 2.18 8.98
CA VAL A 414 -31.42 3.60 8.68
C VAL A 414 -30.62 3.79 7.39
N THR A 415 -31.16 4.55 6.47
CA THR A 415 -30.53 4.86 5.17
C THR A 415 -30.10 6.31 5.10
N SER A 416 -29.16 6.63 4.21
CA SER A 416 -28.87 8.02 3.85
C SER A 416 -30.10 8.67 3.17
N LYS A 417 -30.18 10.01 3.20
CA LYS A 417 -31.38 10.81 2.82
C LYS A 417 -32.03 10.40 1.50
N ASN A 418 -31.22 10.03 0.49
CA ASN A 418 -31.70 9.73 -0.86
C ASN A 418 -31.56 8.24 -1.22
N SER A 419 -31.14 7.37 -0.28
CA SER A 419 -30.94 5.96 -0.53
C SER A 419 -32.13 5.12 -0.03
N SER A 420 -32.48 4.09 -0.79
CA SER A 420 -33.44 3.07 -0.39
C SER A 420 -32.83 1.89 0.36
N ASN A 421 -31.51 1.80 0.32
CA ASN A 421 -30.74 0.62 0.70
C ASN A 421 -29.86 0.90 1.91
N THR A 422 -29.83 -0.04 2.83
CA THR A 422 -28.95 -0.02 4.00
C THR A 422 -27.53 -0.39 3.62
N ARG A 423 -26.58 0.09 4.41
CA ARG A 423 -25.16 -0.19 4.17
C ARG A 423 -24.35 -0.24 5.45
N THR A 424 -23.36 -1.10 5.47
CA THR A 424 -22.22 -1.01 6.37
C THR A 424 -21.02 -0.88 5.45
N GLU A 425 -20.61 0.36 5.24
CA GLU A 425 -19.75 0.69 4.13
C GLU A 425 -18.77 1.83 4.49
N LEU A 426 -17.50 1.62 4.16
CA LEU A 426 -16.47 2.64 4.22
C LEU A 426 -16.70 3.68 3.12
N HIS A 427 -16.38 4.93 3.45
CA HIS A 427 -16.40 6.07 2.55
C HIS A 427 -15.04 6.76 2.64
N GLU A 428 -14.30 6.82 1.53
CA GLU A 428 -13.02 7.53 1.45
C GLU A 428 -13.22 9.01 1.78
N LYS A 429 -12.35 9.56 2.62
CA LYS A 429 -12.40 10.98 3.00
C LYS A 429 -11.82 11.91 1.94
N ARG A 430 -10.95 11.36 1.08
CA ARG A 430 -10.37 12.09 -0.05
C ARG A 430 -11.32 12.03 -1.24
N GLU A 431 -11.54 13.17 -1.88
CA GLU A 431 -12.20 13.30 -3.16
C GLU A 431 -11.16 13.59 -4.25
N TRP A 432 -11.38 13.05 -5.44
CA TRP A 432 -10.48 13.17 -6.58
C TRP A 432 -11.27 13.19 -7.88
N THR A 433 -10.72 13.84 -8.93
CA THR A 433 -11.30 13.79 -10.28
C THR A 433 -10.74 12.60 -11.05
N PRO A 434 -11.44 12.08 -12.10
CA PRO A 434 -10.91 11.01 -12.93
C PRO A 434 -9.52 11.31 -13.51
N GLU A 435 -9.21 12.56 -13.78
CA GLU A 435 -7.89 12.99 -14.28
C GLU A 435 -6.80 12.88 -13.20
N GLN A 436 -7.13 13.19 -11.95
CA GLN A 436 -6.23 13.00 -10.81
C GLN A 436 -6.06 11.51 -10.48
N GLY A 437 -7.12 10.76 -10.64
CA GLY A 437 -7.15 9.32 -10.42
C GLY A 437 -7.14 8.87 -8.97
N GLY A 438 -7.34 7.57 -8.82
CA GLY A 438 -7.36 6.88 -7.54
C GLY A 438 -7.21 5.39 -7.73
N LYS A 439 -6.78 4.70 -6.69
CA LYS A 439 -6.64 3.24 -6.68
C LYS A 439 -7.30 2.65 -5.44
N LEU A 440 -8.12 1.62 -5.63
CA LEU A 440 -8.74 0.81 -4.58
C LEU A 440 -8.46 -0.65 -4.85
N THR A 441 -8.04 -1.39 -3.84
CA THR A 441 -7.98 -2.86 -3.91
C THR A 441 -8.82 -3.47 -2.80
N GLY A 442 -9.23 -4.72 -3.00
CA GLY A 442 -9.90 -5.49 -1.97
C GLY A 442 -9.77 -6.98 -2.23
N THR A 443 -9.46 -7.74 -1.18
CA THR A 443 -9.61 -9.19 -1.14
C THR A 443 -10.74 -9.51 -0.19
N CYS A 444 -11.78 -10.14 -0.71
CA CYS A 444 -13.02 -10.35 0.03
C CYS A 444 -13.68 -11.69 -0.28
N LYS A 445 -14.61 -12.04 0.57
CA LYS A 445 -15.57 -13.12 0.34
C LYS A 445 -16.95 -12.69 0.81
N VAL A 446 -17.98 -13.07 0.07
CA VAL A 446 -19.36 -12.82 0.46
C VAL A 446 -19.87 -14.04 1.24
N MET A 447 -20.26 -13.83 2.48
CA MET A 447 -20.71 -14.89 3.36
C MET A 447 -22.23 -15.07 3.32
N GLN A 448 -22.97 -13.98 3.04
CA GLN A 448 -24.42 -13.98 2.99
C GLN A 448 -24.92 -12.90 2.02
N VAL A 449 -25.94 -13.25 1.26
CA VAL A 449 -26.88 -12.30 0.62
C VAL A 449 -28.29 -12.64 1.06
N SER A 450 -29.20 -11.67 1.03
CA SER A 450 -30.57 -11.87 1.50
C SER A 450 -31.23 -13.10 0.84
N VAL A 451 -31.89 -13.92 1.63
CA VAL A 451 -32.65 -15.07 1.14
C VAL A 451 -34.08 -14.69 0.71
N SER A 452 -34.49 -13.44 0.96
CA SER A 452 -35.81 -12.91 0.66
C SER A 452 -35.74 -11.80 -0.37
N GLY A 453 -36.69 -11.76 -1.28
CA GLY A 453 -36.78 -10.74 -2.35
C GLY A 453 -37.69 -11.21 -3.47
N ASP A 454 -37.75 -10.43 -4.54
CA ASP A 454 -38.44 -10.76 -5.79
C ASP A 454 -37.43 -11.06 -6.88
N ALA A 455 -37.45 -12.26 -7.45
CA ALA A 455 -36.49 -12.72 -8.46
C ALA A 455 -36.54 -11.90 -9.75
N ARG A 456 -37.63 -11.22 -10.04
CA ARG A 456 -37.81 -10.36 -11.22
C ARG A 456 -37.04 -9.03 -11.07
N VAL A 457 -36.66 -8.66 -9.86
CA VAL A 457 -35.97 -7.41 -9.57
C VAL A 457 -34.46 -7.58 -9.73
N ALA A 458 -33.84 -6.73 -10.56
CA ALA A 458 -32.43 -6.85 -10.90
C ALA A 458 -31.50 -6.74 -9.67
N ALA A 459 -31.82 -5.86 -8.71
CA ALA A 459 -31.04 -5.64 -7.50
C ALA A 459 -31.28 -6.68 -6.38
N SER A 460 -32.33 -7.52 -6.50
CA SER A 460 -32.61 -8.52 -5.46
C SER A 460 -31.48 -9.54 -5.32
N TYR A 461 -31.26 -10.01 -4.09
CA TYR A 461 -30.25 -11.03 -3.75
C TYR A 461 -28.83 -10.60 -4.03
N SER A 462 -28.52 -9.27 -4.01
CA SER A 462 -27.20 -8.75 -4.31
C SER A 462 -26.68 -7.78 -3.26
N VAL A 463 -25.35 -7.66 -3.23
CA VAL A 463 -24.58 -6.72 -2.43
C VAL A 463 -23.53 -6.03 -3.30
N VAL A 464 -23.31 -4.73 -3.10
CA VAL A 464 -22.17 -4.01 -3.64
C VAL A 464 -21.01 -4.09 -2.65
N VAL A 465 -19.85 -4.52 -3.13
CA VAL A 465 -18.64 -4.73 -2.32
C VAL A 465 -17.57 -3.65 -2.54
N GLY A 466 -17.68 -2.87 -3.60
CA GLY A 466 -16.79 -1.75 -3.89
C GLY A 466 -17.42 -0.81 -4.92
N GLN A 467 -17.13 0.48 -4.83
CA GLN A 467 -17.67 1.46 -5.78
C GLN A 467 -16.81 2.72 -5.87
N ILE A 468 -16.95 3.42 -7.00
CA ILE A 468 -16.64 4.84 -7.14
C ILE A 468 -17.98 5.58 -7.08
N HIS A 469 -18.07 6.60 -6.22
CA HIS A 469 -19.26 7.41 -6.05
C HIS A 469 -18.97 8.88 -6.43
N GLY A 470 -19.88 9.54 -7.15
CA GLY A 470 -19.78 10.96 -7.44
C GLY A 470 -19.92 11.81 -6.16
N GLY A 471 -19.09 12.82 -6.02
CA GLY A 471 -19.12 13.79 -4.92
C GLY A 471 -20.08 14.94 -5.14
N GLU A 472 -20.52 15.17 -6.38
CA GLU A 472 -21.36 16.28 -6.78
C GLU A 472 -22.74 15.79 -7.20
N GLY A 473 -23.75 16.51 -6.82
CA GLY A 473 -25.22 16.51 -6.98
C GLY A 473 -25.96 15.55 -7.93
N HIS A 474 -25.30 14.68 -8.69
CA HIS A 474 -25.96 13.73 -9.59
C HIS A 474 -26.14 12.34 -9.00
N GLU A 475 -25.57 12.09 -7.83
CA GLU A 475 -25.57 10.78 -7.14
C GLU A 475 -25.20 9.60 -8.06
N ASN A 476 -24.29 9.85 -9.00
CA ASN A 476 -23.83 8.85 -9.94
C ASN A 476 -22.75 7.96 -9.33
N GLU A 477 -22.78 6.71 -9.74
CA GLU A 477 -21.75 5.75 -9.39
C GLU A 477 -21.03 5.27 -10.65
N PRO A 478 -19.88 5.88 -11.01
CA PRO A 478 -19.07 5.43 -12.15
C PRO A 478 -18.70 3.94 -12.09
N LEU A 479 -18.73 3.37 -10.90
CA LEU A 479 -18.47 1.95 -10.67
C LEU A 479 -19.26 1.44 -9.49
N LYS A 480 -19.92 0.30 -9.66
CA LYS A 480 -20.37 -0.60 -8.60
C LYS A 480 -19.92 -2.02 -8.91
N ILE A 481 -19.29 -2.68 -7.96
CA ILE A 481 -18.93 -4.10 -8.03
C ILE A 481 -19.92 -4.88 -7.20
N PHE A 482 -20.64 -5.80 -7.84
CA PHE A 482 -21.70 -6.58 -7.23
C PHE A 482 -21.32 -8.03 -7.07
N TYR A 483 -21.87 -8.64 -6.02
CA TYR A 483 -22.10 -10.09 -5.93
C TYR A 483 -23.58 -10.35 -5.82
N LYS A 484 -24.12 -11.31 -6.59
CA LYS A 484 -25.54 -11.70 -6.61
C LYS A 484 -25.69 -13.22 -6.61
N LYS A 485 -26.50 -13.74 -5.70
CA LYS A 485 -26.79 -15.18 -5.65
C LYS A 485 -28.26 -15.45 -5.33
N PHE A 486 -28.93 -16.13 -6.20
CA PHE A 486 -30.31 -16.52 -5.99
C PHE A 486 -30.46 -17.61 -4.91
N PRO A 487 -31.56 -17.63 -4.15
CA PRO A 487 -31.86 -18.72 -3.23
C PRO A 487 -31.81 -20.08 -3.91
N GLY A 488 -31.25 -21.08 -3.22
CA GLY A 488 -31.09 -22.44 -3.75
C GLY A 488 -29.90 -22.68 -4.67
N HIS A 489 -29.24 -21.61 -5.17
CA HIS A 489 -27.99 -21.77 -5.92
C HIS A 489 -26.82 -22.00 -4.96
N THR A 490 -25.84 -22.75 -5.39
CA THR A 490 -24.51 -22.86 -4.75
C THR A 490 -23.65 -21.66 -5.12
N LYS A 491 -23.64 -21.32 -6.41
CA LYS A 491 -22.82 -20.24 -6.98
C LYS A 491 -23.62 -18.97 -7.21
N GLY A 492 -22.96 -17.85 -6.94
CA GLY A 492 -23.41 -16.52 -7.31
C GLY A 492 -22.62 -15.95 -8.49
N SER A 493 -22.95 -14.74 -8.88
CA SER A 493 -22.28 -14.00 -9.96
C SER A 493 -21.58 -12.77 -9.43
N VAL A 494 -20.38 -12.50 -9.93
CA VAL A 494 -19.67 -11.21 -9.75
C VAL A 494 -19.80 -10.44 -11.06
N PHE A 495 -20.24 -9.19 -10.97
CA PHE A 495 -20.37 -8.29 -12.11
C PHE A 495 -20.13 -6.85 -11.66
N TRP A 496 -19.92 -5.95 -12.61
CA TRP A 496 -19.80 -4.53 -12.31
C TRP A 496 -20.73 -3.70 -13.23
N ASN A 497 -21.19 -2.58 -12.68
CA ASN A 497 -21.98 -1.61 -13.42
C ASN A 497 -21.22 -0.29 -13.57
N TYR A 498 -21.40 0.33 -14.72
CA TYR A 498 -21.03 1.70 -15.01
C TYR A 498 -22.31 2.52 -15.21
N GLU A 499 -22.43 3.60 -14.49
CA GLU A 499 -23.59 4.49 -14.55
C GLU A 499 -23.18 5.85 -15.08
N ILE A 500 -23.98 6.41 -15.95
CA ILE A 500 -23.95 7.83 -16.30
C ILE A 500 -25.36 8.40 -16.18
N ASN A 501 -25.46 9.64 -15.76
CA ASN A 501 -26.72 10.34 -15.62
C ASN A 501 -26.59 11.77 -16.17
N THR A 502 -27.66 12.34 -16.71
CA THR A 502 -27.69 13.75 -17.05
C THR A 502 -27.81 14.59 -15.77
N ALA A 503 -27.50 15.89 -15.89
CA ALA A 503 -27.60 16.80 -14.76
C ALA A 503 -29.03 16.83 -14.19
N GLY A 504 -29.18 16.56 -12.91
CA GLY A 504 -30.44 16.54 -12.16
C GLY A 504 -30.71 15.19 -11.48
N ASP A 505 -31.47 15.22 -10.40
CA ASP A 505 -31.71 14.05 -9.52
C ASP A 505 -32.94 13.21 -9.93
N ASP A 506 -33.50 13.43 -11.09
CA ASP A 506 -34.73 12.74 -11.54
C ASP A 506 -34.48 11.43 -12.28
N ASN A 507 -33.22 11.04 -12.47
CA ASN A 507 -32.79 9.86 -13.22
C ASN A 507 -33.32 9.78 -14.67
N SER A 508 -33.83 10.88 -15.23
CA SER A 508 -34.40 10.89 -16.58
C SER A 508 -33.38 10.61 -17.67
N GLY A 509 -32.14 11.01 -17.45
CA GLY A 509 -31.00 10.77 -18.34
C GLY A 509 -30.06 9.66 -17.89
N ARG A 510 -30.49 8.80 -16.97
CA ARG A 510 -29.69 7.71 -16.47
C ARG A 510 -29.49 6.60 -17.50
N TRP A 511 -28.26 6.14 -17.58
CA TRP A 511 -27.85 5.04 -18.41
C TRP A 511 -26.90 4.11 -17.63
N ASP A 512 -27.28 2.84 -17.43
CA ASP A 512 -26.53 1.84 -16.71
C ASP A 512 -26.03 0.76 -17.68
N TYR A 513 -24.73 0.43 -17.58
CA TYR A 513 -24.12 -0.72 -18.25
C TYR A 513 -23.73 -1.75 -17.23
N SER A 514 -24.02 -3.01 -17.49
CA SER A 514 -23.63 -4.13 -16.65
C SER A 514 -22.74 -5.09 -17.42
N SER A 515 -21.66 -5.53 -16.78
CA SER A 515 -20.70 -6.46 -17.36
C SER A 515 -20.39 -7.58 -16.38
N ALA A 516 -20.60 -8.83 -16.82
CA ALA A 516 -20.26 -9.99 -16.02
C ALA A 516 -18.74 -10.12 -15.86
N VAL A 517 -18.29 -10.45 -14.65
CA VAL A 517 -16.93 -10.90 -14.35
C VAL A 517 -16.92 -12.42 -14.35
N TRP A 518 -17.68 -13.03 -13.45
CA TRP A 518 -17.93 -14.46 -13.41
C TRP A 518 -19.42 -14.69 -13.20
N GLY A 519 -20.02 -15.53 -14.00
CA GLY A 519 -21.45 -15.81 -13.98
C GLY A 519 -22.25 -14.85 -14.85
N HIS A 520 -23.33 -14.33 -14.31
CA HIS A 520 -24.31 -13.48 -14.97
C HIS A 520 -24.07 -11.99 -14.67
N ASP A 521 -24.54 -11.11 -15.55
CA ASP A 521 -24.64 -9.69 -15.26
C ASP A 521 -25.95 -9.35 -14.51
N MET A 522 -26.17 -8.08 -14.20
CA MET A 522 -27.33 -7.61 -13.47
C MET A 522 -28.66 -7.87 -14.18
N SER A 523 -28.66 -7.96 -15.51
CA SER A 523 -29.87 -8.13 -16.31
C SER A 523 -30.54 -9.51 -16.20
N VAL A 524 -29.79 -10.49 -15.68
CA VAL A 524 -30.34 -11.85 -15.51
C VAL A 524 -31.24 -11.91 -14.28
N VAL A 525 -32.54 -12.11 -14.52
CA VAL A 525 -33.60 -12.11 -13.52
C VAL A 525 -34.55 -13.26 -13.74
N GLY A 526 -35.38 -13.55 -12.75
CA GLY A 526 -36.45 -14.52 -12.82
C GLY A 526 -37.60 -14.04 -13.69
N ILE A 527 -38.37 -14.97 -14.19
CA ILE A 527 -39.62 -14.69 -14.94
C ILE A 527 -40.75 -14.38 -13.96
N GLU A 528 -40.82 -15.10 -12.87
CA GLU A 528 -41.76 -14.93 -11.79
C GLU A 528 -41.03 -14.62 -10.46
N LYS A 529 -41.74 -14.14 -9.46
CA LYS A 529 -41.20 -13.73 -8.15
C LYS A 529 -40.25 -14.76 -7.51
N ASN A 530 -40.59 -16.05 -7.63
CA ASN A 530 -39.87 -17.17 -7.02
C ASN A 530 -39.33 -18.14 -8.06
N ASP A 531 -39.26 -17.74 -9.32
CA ASP A 531 -38.69 -18.54 -10.40
C ASP A 531 -37.27 -18.02 -10.67
N PHE A 532 -36.29 -18.76 -10.21
CA PHE A 532 -34.89 -18.34 -10.30
C PHE A 532 -34.26 -18.78 -11.64
N PRO A 533 -33.43 -17.93 -12.26
CA PRO A 533 -32.66 -18.31 -13.44
C PRO A 533 -31.77 -19.54 -13.16
N ALA A 534 -31.22 -20.14 -14.22
CA ALA A 534 -30.26 -21.22 -14.06
C ALA A 534 -29.02 -20.75 -13.30
N GLU A 535 -28.45 -21.62 -12.47
CA GLU A 535 -27.21 -21.35 -11.74
C GLU A 535 -26.06 -21.07 -12.72
N PRO A 536 -25.21 -20.04 -12.48
CA PRO A 536 -24.07 -19.75 -13.34
C PRO A 536 -23.00 -20.84 -13.24
N LYS A 537 -22.47 -21.27 -14.38
CA LYS A 537 -21.48 -22.36 -14.43
C LYS A 537 -20.13 -21.96 -13.87
N ASP A 538 -19.71 -20.74 -14.12
CA ASP A 538 -18.44 -20.13 -13.73
C ASP A 538 -18.58 -19.11 -12.57
N GLY A 539 -19.65 -19.21 -11.80
CA GLY A 539 -19.90 -18.30 -10.66
C GLY A 539 -19.05 -18.62 -9.44
N ILE A 540 -19.04 -17.69 -8.50
CA ILE A 540 -18.33 -17.72 -7.22
C ILE A 540 -19.27 -18.22 -6.13
N GLU A 541 -18.81 -19.13 -5.26
CA GLU A 541 -19.60 -19.64 -4.13
C GLU A 541 -19.63 -18.65 -2.95
N LEU A 542 -20.60 -18.78 -2.05
CA LEU A 542 -20.53 -18.05 -0.77
C LEU A 542 -19.33 -18.57 0.03
N GLY A 543 -18.55 -17.65 0.59
CA GLY A 543 -17.32 -17.97 1.31
C GLY A 543 -16.09 -18.18 0.42
N GLU A 544 -16.26 -18.26 -0.89
CA GLU A 544 -15.15 -18.27 -1.86
C GLU A 544 -14.52 -16.88 -1.96
N GLU A 545 -13.19 -16.86 -1.97
CA GLU A 545 -12.42 -15.63 -1.95
C GLU A 545 -12.17 -15.10 -3.35
N PHE A 546 -12.35 -13.79 -3.53
CA PHE A 546 -11.92 -13.09 -4.74
C PHE A 546 -11.32 -11.74 -4.42
N SER A 547 -10.47 -11.26 -5.31
CA SER A 547 -9.81 -9.96 -5.22
C SER A 547 -10.20 -9.08 -6.39
N TYR A 548 -10.22 -7.78 -6.15
CA TYR A 548 -10.37 -6.79 -7.20
C TYR A 548 -9.40 -5.63 -7.03
N GLU A 549 -8.97 -5.08 -8.16
CA GLU A 549 -8.26 -3.83 -8.26
C GLU A 549 -9.07 -2.87 -9.13
N VAL A 550 -9.28 -1.66 -8.62
CA VAL A 550 -9.83 -0.51 -9.35
C VAL A 550 -8.71 0.52 -9.42
N ASN A 551 -8.22 0.81 -10.61
CA ASN A 551 -7.16 1.79 -10.83
C ASN A 551 -7.63 2.82 -11.86
N VAL A 552 -7.83 4.06 -11.43
CA VAL A 552 -8.15 5.18 -12.32
C VAL A 552 -6.89 6.00 -12.54
N TYR A 553 -6.44 6.07 -13.78
CA TYR A 553 -5.25 6.80 -14.17
C TYR A 553 -5.51 7.59 -15.47
N GLU A 554 -5.23 8.89 -15.44
CA GLU A 554 -5.46 9.80 -16.59
C GLU A 554 -6.87 9.68 -17.20
N GLY A 555 -7.89 9.57 -16.35
CA GLY A 555 -9.31 9.49 -16.78
C GLY A 555 -9.76 8.11 -17.25
N ILE A 556 -8.89 7.12 -17.29
CA ILE A 556 -9.24 5.74 -17.65
C ILE A 556 -9.30 4.87 -16.39
N MET A 557 -10.40 4.18 -16.21
CA MET A 557 -10.57 3.17 -15.17
C MET A 557 -10.13 1.81 -15.70
N TYR A 558 -9.23 1.15 -14.98
CA TYR A 558 -8.78 -0.22 -15.19
C TYR A 558 -9.28 -1.08 -14.05
N LEU A 559 -9.95 -2.17 -14.38
CA LEU A 559 -10.46 -3.14 -13.42
C LEU A 559 -9.76 -4.46 -13.62
N THR A 560 -9.33 -5.10 -12.54
CA THR A 560 -8.79 -6.47 -12.53
C THR A 560 -9.51 -7.27 -11.46
N PHE A 561 -9.94 -8.48 -11.80
CA PHE A 561 -10.60 -9.42 -10.89
C PHE A 561 -9.87 -10.75 -10.92
N ILE A 562 -9.57 -11.28 -9.74
CA ILE A 562 -8.80 -12.53 -9.54
C ILE A 562 -9.53 -13.39 -8.50
N SER A 563 -9.69 -14.67 -8.82
CA SER A 563 -10.10 -15.70 -7.86
C SER A 563 -9.42 -17.02 -8.23
N GLU A 564 -9.08 -17.82 -7.24
CA GLU A 564 -8.45 -19.12 -7.45
C GLU A 564 -9.39 -20.06 -8.24
N GLY A 565 -8.87 -20.72 -9.25
CA GLY A 565 -9.67 -21.60 -10.10
C GLY A 565 -10.51 -20.88 -11.16
N HIS A 566 -10.54 -19.56 -11.20
CA HIS A 566 -11.24 -18.75 -12.19
C HIS A 566 -10.28 -18.01 -13.11
N GLU A 567 -10.74 -17.70 -14.31
CA GLU A 567 -9.98 -16.86 -15.25
C GLU A 567 -9.89 -15.43 -14.72
N THR A 568 -8.68 -14.87 -14.64
CA THR A 568 -8.48 -13.45 -14.35
C THR A 568 -9.18 -12.60 -15.40
N LYS A 569 -10.02 -11.65 -14.95
CA LYS A 569 -10.78 -10.74 -15.82
C LYS A 569 -10.28 -9.32 -15.69
N THR A 570 -10.10 -8.66 -16.82
CA THR A 570 -9.70 -7.24 -16.87
C THR A 570 -10.66 -6.46 -17.75
N PHE A 571 -10.96 -5.22 -17.33
CA PHE A 571 -11.82 -4.30 -18.09
C PHE A 571 -11.20 -2.91 -18.07
N THR A 572 -11.56 -2.12 -19.08
CA THR A 572 -11.19 -0.70 -19.15
C THR A 572 -12.41 0.14 -19.45
N LYS A 573 -12.50 1.32 -18.86
CA LYS A 573 -13.56 2.28 -19.14
C LYS A 573 -13.03 3.72 -19.10
N ASN A 574 -13.32 4.48 -20.15
CA ASN A 574 -13.07 5.90 -20.17
C ASN A 574 -14.12 6.60 -19.27
N LEU A 575 -13.68 7.32 -18.24
CA LEU A 575 -14.55 8.05 -17.33
C LEU A 575 -14.75 9.51 -17.75
N ILE A 576 -13.89 10.07 -18.59
CA ILE A 576 -13.93 11.47 -19.00
C ILE A 576 -14.61 11.69 -20.35
N GLU A 577 -14.94 10.61 -21.05
CA GLU A 577 -15.73 10.63 -22.29
C GLU A 577 -16.74 9.49 -22.23
N SER A 578 -18.02 9.79 -22.49
CA SER A 578 -19.04 8.74 -22.51
C SER A 578 -19.02 7.98 -23.81
N GLU A 579 -19.21 6.67 -23.71
CA GLU A 579 -19.51 5.80 -24.85
C GLU A 579 -21.01 5.52 -24.81
N TYR A 580 -21.73 6.19 -25.68
CA TYR A 580 -23.18 6.02 -25.78
C TYR A 580 -23.54 4.77 -26.58
N VAL A 581 -24.34 3.89 -25.99
CA VAL A 581 -24.90 2.73 -26.68
C VAL A 581 -26.29 3.05 -27.17
N ASN A 582 -26.52 2.91 -28.49
CA ASN A 582 -27.83 3.11 -29.06
C ASN A 582 -28.83 2.12 -28.47
N ARG A 583 -30.00 2.60 -28.06
CA ARG A 583 -31.06 1.78 -27.44
C ARG A 583 -31.47 0.57 -28.28
N SER A 584 -31.43 0.70 -29.63
CA SER A 584 -31.72 -0.41 -30.54
C SER A 584 -30.73 -1.58 -30.44
N ASP A 585 -29.53 -1.32 -29.96
CA ASP A 585 -28.45 -2.31 -29.85
C ASP A 585 -28.40 -2.98 -28.48
N ILE A 586 -29.21 -2.49 -27.53
CA ILE A 586 -29.32 -3.09 -26.19
C ILE A 586 -30.25 -4.31 -26.28
N PRO A 587 -29.83 -5.49 -25.75
CA PRO A 587 -30.69 -6.65 -25.68
C PRO A 587 -32.02 -6.33 -24.98
N VAL A 588 -33.14 -6.87 -25.48
CA VAL A 588 -34.49 -6.60 -24.97
C VAL A 588 -34.60 -6.83 -23.47
N GLN A 589 -33.91 -7.84 -22.93
CA GLN A 589 -33.91 -8.12 -21.49
C GLN A 589 -33.30 -6.98 -20.68
N VAL A 590 -32.20 -6.38 -21.17
CA VAL A 590 -31.56 -5.24 -20.53
C VAL A 590 -32.42 -3.99 -20.69
N GLN A 591 -32.99 -3.77 -21.87
CA GLN A 591 -33.91 -2.64 -22.11
C GLN A 591 -35.07 -2.65 -21.12
N ASN A 592 -35.71 -3.80 -20.92
CA ASN A 592 -36.83 -3.95 -20.01
C ASN A 592 -36.49 -3.71 -18.54
N LEU A 593 -35.24 -3.90 -18.15
CA LEU A 593 -34.78 -3.73 -16.77
C LEU A 593 -34.29 -2.30 -16.49
N PHE A 594 -33.54 -1.71 -17.42
CA PHE A 594 -32.89 -0.43 -17.18
C PHE A 594 -33.62 0.76 -17.82
N MET A 595 -34.21 0.58 -18.96
CA MET A 595 -34.89 1.65 -19.69
C MET A 595 -36.09 2.29 -18.99
N PRO A 596 -36.89 1.55 -18.18
CA PRO A 596 -37.99 2.15 -17.44
C PRO A 596 -37.55 3.18 -16.40
N ILE A 597 -36.25 3.20 -16.03
CA ILE A 597 -35.72 4.15 -15.07
C ILE A 597 -35.16 5.36 -15.81
N GLY A 598 -36.03 6.09 -16.50
CA GLY A 598 -35.76 7.40 -17.00
C GLY A 598 -34.50 7.56 -17.89
N GLN A 599 -34.13 6.58 -18.69
CA GLN A 599 -33.02 6.72 -19.63
C GLN A 599 -33.51 7.37 -20.92
N ASP A 600 -33.11 8.62 -21.17
CA ASP A 600 -33.55 9.39 -22.33
C ASP A 600 -32.79 9.08 -23.61
N GLY A 601 -31.65 8.35 -23.52
CA GLY A 601 -30.80 8.00 -24.66
C GLY A 601 -30.01 9.19 -25.19
N THR A 602 -29.87 10.25 -24.44
CA THR A 602 -29.06 11.42 -24.82
C THR A 602 -27.58 11.08 -24.59
N GLU A 603 -26.79 11.22 -25.65
CA GLU A 603 -25.32 11.04 -25.55
C GLU A 603 -24.71 12.14 -24.68
N ARG A 604 -23.84 11.77 -23.74
CA ARG A 604 -23.01 12.67 -22.99
C ARG A 604 -21.58 12.62 -23.52
N SER A 605 -21.14 13.72 -24.11
CA SER A 605 -19.78 13.82 -24.66
C SER A 605 -18.69 13.86 -23.58
N ILE A 606 -19.04 14.28 -22.37
CA ILE A 606 -18.14 14.35 -21.19
C ILE A 606 -18.88 13.73 -20.01
N ALA A 607 -18.48 12.54 -19.59
CA ALA A 607 -19.16 11.79 -18.53
C ALA A 607 -18.84 12.36 -17.14
N TYR A 608 -17.65 12.09 -16.62
CA TYR A 608 -17.22 12.49 -15.28
C TYR A 608 -16.03 13.44 -15.28
N ARG A 609 -15.72 14.06 -16.40
CA ARG A 609 -14.60 14.98 -16.53
C ARG A 609 -14.70 16.13 -15.52
N GLY A 610 -13.68 16.24 -14.63
CA GLY A 610 -13.61 17.27 -13.60
C GLY A 610 -14.61 17.09 -12.45
N GLU A 611 -15.46 16.05 -12.46
CA GLU A 611 -16.35 15.75 -11.34
C GLU A 611 -15.56 15.06 -10.21
N LEU A 612 -15.81 15.50 -8.98
CA LEU A 612 -15.21 14.85 -7.81
C LEU A 612 -15.85 13.48 -7.55
N GLY A 613 -15.04 12.52 -7.24
CA GLY A 613 -15.44 11.17 -6.84
C GLY A 613 -14.62 10.65 -5.67
N TYR A 614 -15.05 9.57 -5.07
CA TYR A 614 -14.38 8.90 -3.96
C TYR A 614 -14.73 7.41 -3.93
N PHE A 615 -13.86 6.63 -3.31
CA PHE A 615 -14.10 5.19 -3.16
C PHE A 615 -15.00 4.88 -1.97
N LYS A 616 -15.76 3.80 -2.14
CA LYS A 616 -16.46 3.12 -1.05
C LYS A 616 -16.20 1.62 -1.11
N GLN A 617 -16.24 0.97 0.06
CA GLN A 617 -15.98 -0.46 0.20
C GLN A 617 -16.69 -1.03 1.42
N GLY A 618 -17.29 -2.21 1.30
CA GLY A 618 -17.97 -2.86 2.40
C GLY A 618 -19.15 -3.73 1.98
N ALA A 619 -20.26 -3.65 2.70
CA ALA A 619 -21.51 -4.34 2.37
C ALA A 619 -22.63 -3.31 2.15
N TYR A 620 -22.83 -2.91 0.90
CA TYR A 620 -23.99 -2.11 0.52
C TYR A 620 -25.09 -3.02 0.02
N ASN A 621 -26.05 -3.32 0.91
CA ASN A 621 -27.13 -4.25 0.62
C ASN A 621 -28.08 -3.68 -0.44
N GLN A 622 -28.23 -4.36 -1.56
CA GLN A 622 -29.13 -3.94 -2.63
C GLN A 622 -30.53 -4.54 -2.49
N THR A 623 -30.70 -5.45 -1.54
CA THR A 623 -31.99 -6.09 -1.28
C THR A 623 -32.73 -5.33 -0.18
N ASN A 624 -33.83 -4.69 -0.52
CA ASN A 624 -34.61 -3.84 0.39
C ASN A 624 -36.08 -4.26 0.44
N GLY A 625 -36.83 -3.73 1.42
CA GLY A 625 -38.25 -4.03 1.62
C GLY A 625 -39.22 -3.21 0.77
N LYS A 626 -38.73 -2.31 -0.12
CA LYS A 626 -39.60 -1.49 -0.97
C LYS A 626 -40.34 -2.36 -2.01
N SER A 627 -41.61 -2.02 -2.28
CA SER A 627 -42.43 -2.75 -3.25
C SER A 627 -41.82 -2.73 -4.67
N PRO A 628 -41.68 -3.89 -5.32
CA PRO A 628 -41.27 -3.98 -6.73
C PRO A 628 -42.18 -3.17 -7.68
N GLU A 629 -43.44 -2.96 -7.31
CA GLU A 629 -44.35 -2.13 -8.10
C GLU A 629 -43.90 -0.67 -8.24
N THR A 630 -43.07 -0.21 -7.31
CA THR A 630 -42.51 1.14 -7.37
C THR A 630 -41.38 1.22 -8.38
N ASN A 631 -40.52 0.22 -8.42
CA ASN A 631 -39.41 0.12 -9.35
C ASN A 631 -38.89 -1.33 -9.43
N MET A 632 -39.06 -1.95 -10.57
CA MET A 632 -38.68 -3.35 -10.85
C MET A 632 -37.17 -3.58 -10.96
N VAL A 633 -36.35 -2.54 -10.92
CA VAL A 633 -34.90 -2.69 -10.95
C VAL A 633 -34.31 -2.65 -9.53
N TRP A 634 -34.82 -1.73 -8.69
CA TRP A 634 -34.17 -1.39 -7.42
C TRP A 634 -34.99 -1.72 -6.18
N CYS A 635 -36.29 -2.02 -6.29
CA CYS A 635 -37.17 -2.28 -5.17
C CYS A 635 -37.43 -3.79 -5.01
N ALA A 636 -36.74 -4.43 -4.08
CA ALA A 636 -36.64 -5.89 -4.01
C ALA A 636 -37.87 -6.60 -3.34
N GLY A 637 -38.72 -5.88 -2.64
CA GLY A 637 -39.86 -6.45 -1.94
C GLY A 637 -39.48 -7.52 -0.89
N ALA A 638 -38.30 -7.37 -0.29
CA ALA A 638 -37.74 -8.34 0.62
C ALA A 638 -38.41 -8.26 2.02
N GLU A 639 -38.32 -9.36 2.76
CA GLU A 639 -38.76 -9.39 4.17
C GLU A 639 -37.84 -8.54 5.05
N THR A 640 -38.40 -7.74 5.92
CA THR A 640 -37.69 -6.79 6.80
C THR A 640 -38.06 -6.92 8.27
N TYR A 641 -39.01 -7.81 8.59
CA TYR A 641 -39.53 -8.01 9.96
C TYR A 641 -39.89 -6.71 10.69
N GLY A 642 -40.44 -5.74 9.93
CA GLY A 642 -40.81 -4.44 10.49
C GLY A 642 -39.60 -3.59 10.95
N GLY A 643 -38.41 -3.87 10.47
CA GLY A 643 -37.15 -3.17 10.84
C GLY A 643 -36.42 -3.81 12.02
N ASP A 644 -36.88 -4.95 12.55
CA ASP A 644 -36.17 -5.70 13.59
C ASP A 644 -34.90 -6.35 13.04
N ILE A 645 -33.74 -5.74 13.31
CA ILE A 645 -32.44 -6.16 12.78
C ILE A 645 -32.07 -7.57 13.26
N ALA A 646 -32.30 -7.90 14.52
CA ALA A 646 -31.98 -9.21 15.06
C ALA A 646 -32.78 -10.32 14.35
N LYS A 647 -34.07 -10.10 14.11
CA LYS A 647 -34.88 -11.04 13.33
C LYS A 647 -34.46 -11.14 11.86
N GLN A 648 -34.03 -10.04 11.26
CA GLN A 648 -33.50 -10.08 9.90
C GLN A 648 -32.25 -10.97 9.86
N TYR A 649 -31.34 -10.84 10.82
CA TYR A 649 -30.13 -11.67 10.91
C TYR A 649 -30.48 -13.16 11.17
N GLU A 650 -31.37 -13.45 12.09
CA GLU A 650 -31.82 -14.80 12.39
C GLU A 650 -32.41 -15.52 11.16
N ASN A 651 -33.08 -14.78 10.28
CA ASN A 651 -33.80 -15.34 9.13
C ASN A 651 -33.07 -15.14 7.78
N GLY A 652 -31.80 -14.77 7.77
CA GLY A 652 -30.99 -14.63 6.55
C GLY A 652 -31.39 -13.44 5.67
N CYS A 653 -32.11 -12.44 6.22
CA CYS A 653 -32.57 -11.23 5.53
C CYS A 653 -31.54 -10.09 5.66
N TYR A 654 -30.29 -10.36 5.25
CA TYR A 654 -29.15 -9.45 5.37
C TYR A 654 -28.07 -9.81 4.35
N THR A 655 -27.06 -8.95 4.26
CA THR A 655 -25.80 -9.23 3.54
C THR A 655 -24.63 -9.22 4.50
N GLU A 656 -23.62 -10.06 4.25
CA GLU A 656 -22.39 -10.12 5.01
C GLU A 656 -21.20 -10.32 4.07
N VAL A 657 -20.24 -9.41 4.15
CA VAL A 657 -19.02 -9.42 3.35
C VAL A 657 -17.82 -9.34 4.29
N TRP A 658 -16.84 -10.17 4.07
CA TRP A 658 -15.61 -10.18 4.83
C TRP A 658 -14.45 -9.70 3.96
N PHE A 659 -13.67 -8.75 4.48
CA PHE A 659 -12.46 -8.26 3.84
C PHE A 659 -11.24 -8.59 4.68
N ARG A 660 -10.15 -9.03 4.06
CA ARG A 660 -8.85 -9.23 4.72
C ARG A 660 -7.77 -8.30 4.24
N GLU A 661 -7.86 -7.83 3.03
CA GLU A 661 -6.95 -6.88 2.42
C GLU A 661 -7.76 -5.80 1.72
N ALA A 662 -7.36 -4.57 1.93
CA ALA A 662 -7.93 -3.43 1.24
C ALA A 662 -6.89 -2.31 1.26
N THR A 663 -6.73 -1.64 0.14
CA THR A 663 -5.85 -0.47 0.04
C THR A 663 -6.54 0.65 -0.70
N VAL A 664 -6.19 1.89 -0.38
CA VAL A 664 -6.65 3.06 -1.11
C VAL A 664 -5.49 4.02 -1.32
N GLY A 665 -5.38 4.60 -2.51
CA GLY A 665 -4.27 5.48 -2.85
C GLY A 665 -4.48 6.23 -4.15
N LEU A 666 -3.41 6.82 -4.68
CA LEU A 666 -3.40 7.47 -5.99
C LEU A 666 -3.47 6.44 -7.12
N GLY A 667 -4.05 6.85 -8.25
CA GLY A 667 -4.00 6.07 -9.48
C GLY A 667 -2.57 5.90 -9.97
N THR A 668 -2.26 4.73 -10.51
CA THR A 668 -0.93 4.39 -11.00
C THR A 668 -0.97 4.06 -12.49
N LYS A 669 0.10 4.38 -13.21
CA LYS A 669 0.21 4.01 -14.62
C LYS A 669 0.12 2.49 -14.75
N PRO A 670 -0.80 1.96 -15.57
CA PRO A 670 -0.89 0.52 -15.78
C PRO A 670 0.41 -0.03 -16.36
N SER A 671 0.86 -1.18 -15.84
CA SER A 671 1.96 -1.92 -16.47
C SER A 671 1.58 -2.26 -17.90
N LYS A 672 2.48 -2.04 -18.85
CA LYS A 672 2.28 -2.54 -20.22
C LYS A 672 2.40 -4.08 -20.16
N ASN A 673 1.27 -4.77 -20.31
CA ASN A 673 1.29 -6.21 -20.59
C ASN A 673 1.91 -6.48 -21.97
#